data_f92e2875b515a714903ec6e4f8f7061f
#
_entry.id   f92e2875b515a714903ec6e4f8f7061f
#
_cell.length_a   1.000
_cell.length_b   1.000
_cell.length_c   1.000
_cell.angle_alpha   90.00
_cell.angle_beta   90.00
_cell.angle_gamma   90.00
#
_symmetry.space_group_name_H-M   'P 1'
#
loop_
_entity.id
_entity.type
_entity.pdbx_description
1 polymer ?
#
loop_
_entity_poly.entity_id
_entity_poly.type
_entity_poly.pdbx_seq_one_letter_code
_entity_poly.pdbx_strand_id
1 'polypeptide(L)'
;VCPQRLPQVIFFLLCIQLWKGADLVPIQESPPSQRWFSPSALWHRKSAIIAALSIVAIALHLILRYGIHTTPATYRIPLLAILVIGGLPLLYDLLRKLLARKFGSDLLGGISIVTSILLGEYLAGSIIVLMLSGGEALESYALRSASSVLAALAKRMPSIAHRKQDSQILDVALDEVAVGDTLVIYPHDICPVDGEVIEGHGVMDESYLTGEPFQITKTSGSAVISGAINGESALTIRTTRLASDSRYAKIMEVMRESESKRPQLRRLGDRLGAIYTPVALTVALLAWLISGEAIRFLAVLVIATPCPLLIAIPVAIIGSISLCARRAIIIKSPVVLEQIAECRTAIFDKTGTLTYGEPKLTDELIAPGFEQKAVLTLVASLERYSKHPLARAIIAAATDAGIEIPEASNVNEQPGKGLRGTVSGREVLITSRNKLIAQKPAVADALPPMTEGLECVVAIDGEYAAVLRFHDAPRAESRSFIHHLKPKHHINRVMIVSGDRESEVHYLAEQVGITEIHAQKSPEEKLEIVRKETAAAKTLYVGDGINDAPAMMAATVGMAIGQNSDVTAEAAGVVIMDNSLEKVDEFIHISRRMRIIALQSAVGGMALSIIGMGLAAFGYLSPVSGAITQEVIDVLAVLNALRAAFPPKVIHDLY
;
A
#
# COMPACT_ATOMS: atom_id res chain seq x y z
N VAL A 1 56.75 4.77 -9.78
CA VAL A 1 55.75 5.56 -10.50
C VAL A 1 54.56 4.63 -10.76
N CYS A 2 53.54 4.72 -9.95
CA CYS A 2 52.33 3.93 -10.10
C CYS A 2 51.13 4.89 -10.23
N PRO A 3 50.28 4.80 -11.27
CA PRO A 3 49.12 5.66 -11.42
C PRO A 3 47.89 5.01 -10.78
N GLN A 4 47.63 5.34 -9.52
CA GLN A 4 46.33 5.04 -8.86
C GLN A 4 45.68 6.35 -8.43
N ARG A 5 44.98 7.01 -9.35
CA ARG A 5 44.04 8.08 -8.99
C ARG A 5 43.04 8.29 -10.12
N LEU A 6 41.87 7.65 -10.04
CA LEU A 6 40.62 8.16 -10.63
C LEU A 6 39.45 7.16 -10.51
N PRO A 7 38.96 6.76 -9.32
CA PRO A 7 37.69 6.00 -9.29
C PRO A 7 36.50 6.74 -8.68
N GLN A 8 36.70 7.83 -7.90
CA GLN A 8 35.61 8.30 -7.03
C GLN A 8 34.62 9.28 -7.68
N VAL A 9 35.09 10.16 -8.55
CA VAL A 9 34.20 11.10 -9.29
C VAL A 9 33.48 10.38 -10.43
N ILE A 10 34.15 9.41 -11.05
CA ILE A 10 33.58 8.60 -12.14
C ILE A 10 32.49 7.66 -11.62
N PHE A 11 32.62 7.11 -10.41
CA PHE A 11 31.59 6.27 -9.80
C PHE A 11 30.32 7.05 -9.47
N PHE A 12 30.45 8.30 -8.98
CA PHE A 12 29.29 9.16 -8.70
C PHE A 12 28.59 9.61 -9.99
N LEU A 13 29.36 9.93 -11.04
CA LEU A 13 28.83 10.28 -12.36
C LEU A 13 28.23 9.06 -13.09
N LEU A 14 28.81 7.86 -12.93
CA LEU A 14 28.27 6.62 -13.47
C LEU A 14 26.95 6.22 -12.79
N CYS A 15 26.82 6.41 -11.47
CA CYS A 15 25.54 6.21 -10.76
C CYS A 15 24.46 7.17 -11.26
N ILE A 16 24.80 8.42 -11.57
CA ILE A 16 23.88 9.40 -12.14
C ILE A 16 23.52 9.04 -13.61
N GLN A 17 24.46 8.50 -14.39
CA GLN A 17 24.22 8.09 -15.78
C GLN A 17 23.45 6.77 -15.91
N LEU A 18 23.69 5.79 -15.05
CA LEU A 18 22.92 4.55 -14.99
C LEU A 18 21.47 4.78 -14.55
N TRP A 19 21.22 5.87 -13.84
CA TRP A 19 19.86 6.25 -13.42
C TRP A 19 19.06 7.00 -14.51
N LYS A 20 19.72 7.57 -15.51
CA LYS A 20 19.06 8.21 -16.68
C LYS A 20 18.52 7.22 -17.73
N GLY A 21 18.82 5.93 -17.61
CA GLY A 21 18.41 4.89 -18.55
C GLY A 21 17.10 4.17 -18.22
N ALA A 22 16.36 4.59 -17.19
CA ALA A 22 14.99 4.12 -16.97
C ALA A 22 14.04 5.10 -17.64
N ASP A 23 13.34 4.66 -18.66
CA ASP A 23 12.32 5.41 -19.38
C ASP A 23 11.23 5.95 -18.42
N LEU A 24 11.49 7.13 -17.88
CA LEU A 24 10.51 7.95 -17.20
C LEU A 24 9.87 8.85 -18.27
N VAL A 25 8.57 8.66 -18.48
CA VAL A 25 7.71 9.57 -19.24
C VAL A 25 8.05 11.01 -18.85
N PRO A 26 8.33 11.92 -19.77
CA PRO A 26 8.69 13.30 -19.45
C PRO A 26 7.50 14.00 -18.80
N ILE A 27 7.62 14.26 -17.51
CA ILE A 27 6.71 15.14 -16.77
C ILE A 27 7.03 16.55 -17.24
N GLN A 28 6.10 17.19 -17.95
CA GLN A 28 6.15 18.61 -18.26
C GLN A 28 6.19 19.39 -16.94
N GLU A 29 7.36 19.91 -16.59
CA GLU A 29 7.52 20.83 -15.46
C GLU A 29 6.84 22.17 -15.79
N SER A 30 5.77 22.48 -15.07
CA SER A 30 5.27 23.84 -14.99
C SER A 30 6.36 24.75 -14.37
N PRO A 31 6.54 26.01 -14.82
CA PRO A 31 7.64 26.85 -14.37
C PRO A 31 7.54 27.07 -12.84
N PRO A 32 8.65 26.93 -12.11
CA PRO A 32 8.65 27.12 -10.66
C PRO A 32 8.39 28.60 -10.35
N SER A 33 7.27 28.84 -9.65
CA SER A 33 7.02 30.15 -9.05
C SER A 33 8.17 30.54 -8.12
N GLN A 34 8.59 31.81 -8.19
CA GLN A 34 9.71 32.47 -7.52
C GLN A 34 9.73 32.36 -5.97
N ARG A 35 9.96 31.18 -5.40
CA ARG A 35 10.16 31.02 -3.94
C ARG A 35 11.37 30.16 -3.58
N TRP A 36 12.46 30.30 -4.32
CA TRP A 36 13.71 29.54 -4.06
C TRP A 36 14.47 30.00 -2.81
N PHE A 37 14.20 31.18 -2.27
CA PHE A 37 14.95 31.83 -1.18
C PHE A 37 14.10 32.16 0.06
N SER A 38 13.06 31.36 0.39
CA SER A 38 12.43 31.54 1.69
C SER A 38 13.33 30.97 2.80
N PRO A 39 13.48 31.65 3.97
CA PRO A 39 14.30 31.15 5.09
C PRO A 39 13.89 29.74 5.56
N SER A 40 12.61 29.42 5.48
CA SER A 40 12.06 28.10 5.79
C SER A 40 12.52 26.99 4.82
N ALA A 41 12.60 27.27 3.52
CA ALA A 41 13.08 26.33 2.52
C ALA A 41 14.58 26.04 2.64
N LEU A 42 15.38 27.06 3.00
CA LEU A 42 16.80 26.92 3.29
C LEU A 42 17.04 26.10 4.57
N TRP A 43 16.22 26.27 5.60
CA TRP A 43 16.31 25.51 6.84
C TRP A 43 16.03 24.00 6.63
N HIS A 44 15.08 23.64 5.77
CA HIS A 44 14.81 22.25 5.41
C HIS A 44 15.87 21.60 4.50
N ARG A 45 16.78 22.41 3.91
CA ARG A 45 17.89 21.94 3.06
C ARG A 45 19.27 22.09 3.71
N LYS A 46 19.31 22.46 5.01
CA LYS A 46 20.59 22.75 5.71
C LYS A 46 21.61 21.63 5.57
N SER A 47 21.19 20.37 5.75
CA SER A 47 22.08 19.20 5.71
C SER A 47 22.64 18.96 4.30
N ALA A 48 21.86 19.13 3.26
CA ALA A 48 22.32 19.02 1.88
C ALA A 48 23.30 20.16 1.51
N ILE A 49 23.08 21.37 2.03
CA ILE A 49 23.98 22.52 1.82
C ILE A 49 25.30 22.28 2.56
N ILE A 50 25.27 21.83 3.81
CA ILE A 50 26.46 21.50 4.59
C ILE A 50 27.26 20.39 3.88
N ALA A 51 26.61 19.34 3.40
CA ALA A 51 27.25 18.26 2.65
C ALA A 51 27.95 18.78 1.37
N ALA A 52 27.26 19.61 0.59
CA ALA A 52 27.83 20.20 -0.61
C ALA A 52 29.06 21.11 -0.29
N LEU A 53 28.96 21.95 0.75
CA LEU A 53 30.04 22.77 1.22
C LEU A 53 31.23 21.93 1.73
N SER A 54 30.95 20.79 2.40
CA SER A 54 31.98 19.85 2.85
C SER A 54 32.75 19.24 1.68
N ILE A 55 32.06 18.85 0.63
CA ILE A 55 32.68 18.33 -0.60
C ILE A 55 33.60 19.39 -1.23
N VAL A 56 33.12 20.63 -1.35
CA VAL A 56 33.89 21.74 -1.91
C VAL A 56 35.11 22.04 -1.06
N ALA A 57 34.97 22.09 0.28
CA ALA A 57 36.08 22.36 1.19
C ALA A 57 37.15 21.26 1.15
N ILE A 58 36.74 19.97 1.11
CA ILE A 58 37.65 18.83 0.99
C ILE A 58 38.35 18.87 -0.38
N ALA A 59 37.64 19.12 -1.47
CA ALA A 59 38.23 19.23 -2.80
C ALA A 59 39.25 20.38 -2.87
N LEU A 60 38.90 21.56 -2.34
CA LEU A 60 39.81 22.72 -2.29
C LEU A 60 41.04 22.42 -1.44
N HIS A 61 40.90 21.76 -0.28
CA HIS A 61 42.04 21.30 0.52
C HIS A 61 42.97 20.40 -0.29
N LEU A 62 42.45 19.42 -1.01
CA LEU A 62 43.25 18.48 -1.81
C LEU A 62 43.97 19.19 -2.97
N ILE A 63 43.31 20.13 -3.65
CA ILE A 63 43.92 20.96 -4.71
C ILE A 63 45.03 21.81 -4.15
N LEU A 64 44.80 22.52 -3.03
CA LEU A 64 45.84 23.38 -2.42
C LEU A 64 47.04 22.58 -1.91
N ARG A 65 46.82 21.37 -1.37
CA ARG A 65 47.86 20.52 -0.82
C ARG A 65 48.69 19.80 -1.88
N TYR A 66 48.02 19.20 -2.87
CA TYR A 66 48.66 18.28 -3.83
C TYR A 66 48.76 18.87 -5.26
N GLY A 67 47.95 19.87 -5.60
CA GLY A 67 48.00 20.55 -6.90
C GLY A 67 48.90 21.78 -6.88
N ILE A 68 48.67 22.68 -5.92
CA ILE A 68 49.37 23.97 -5.83
C ILE A 68 50.55 23.91 -4.85
N HIS A 69 50.63 22.88 -3.97
CA HIS A 69 51.68 22.71 -2.96
C HIS A 69 51.83 23.91 -2.01
N THR A 70 50.69 24.45 -1.53
CA THR A 70 50.68 25.59 -0.60
C THR A 70 51.16 25.22 0.81
N THR A 71 51.38 26.24 1.67
CA THR A 71 51.82 26.04 3.06
C THR A 71 50.73 25.30 3.88
N PRO A 72 51.14 24.57 4.98
CA PRO A 72 50.20 23.88 5.87
C PRO A 72 49.11 24.78 6.45
N ALA A 73 49.42 26.05 6.72
CA ALA A 73 48.43 27.02 7.19
C ALA A 73 47.35 27.28 6.14
N THR A 74 47.73 27.42 4.86
CA THR A 74 46.80 27.75 3.77
C THR A 74 45.89 26.60 3.40
N TYR A 75 46.41 25.37 3.20
CA TYR A 75 45.56 24.24 2.78
C TYR A 75 44.65 23.72 3.89
N ARG A 76 44.88 24.09 5.18
CA ARG A 76 43.99 23.74 6.31
C ARG A 76 42.78 24.68 6.44
N ILE A 77 42.81 25.89 5.88
CA ILE A 77 41.75 26.89 6.00
C ILE A 77 40.38 26.35 5.55
N PRO A 78 40.24 25.71 4.38
CA PRO A 78 38.93 25.18 3.94
C PRO A 78 38.35 24.15 4.90
N LEU A 79 39.21 23.28 5.49
CA LEU A 79 38.76 22.27 6.45
C LEU A 79 38.30 22.90 7.77
N LEU A 80 39.04 23.90 8.28
CA LEU A 80 38.64 24.64 9.47
C LEU A 80 37.34 25.41 9.25
N ALA A 81 37.19 26.02 8.07
CA ALA A 81 35.93 26.71 7.71
C ALA A 81 34.74 25.79 7.76
N ILE A 82 34.80 24.57 7.17
CA ILE A 82 33.69 23.65 7.19
C ILE A 82 33.44 23.03 8.56
N LEU A 83 34.46 22.81 9.38
CA LEU A 83 34.31 22.37 10.77
C LEU A 83 33.58 23.42 11.62
N VAL A 84 33.75 24.71 11.33
CA VAL A 84 33.02 25.79 12.00
C VAL A 84 31.61 25.92 11.41
N ILE A 85 31.46 26.05 10.10
CA ILE A 85 30.17 26.34 9.45
C ILE A 85 29.21 25.12 9.51
N GLY A 86 29.75 23.91 9.31
CA GLY A 86 28.98 22.65 9.32
C GLY A 86 29.05 21.92 10.65
N GLY A 87 30.21 21.87 11.30
CA GLY A 87 30.41 21.13 12.55
C GLY A 87 29.70 21.75 13.75
N LEU A 88 29.78 23.09 13.94
CA LEU A 88 29.10 23.75 15.07
C LEU A 88 27.58 23.57 15.09
N PRO A 89 26.85 23.75 13.97
CA PRO A 89 25.42 23.46 13.96
C PRO A 89 25.08 22.02 14.33
N LEU A 90 25.86 21.04 13.83
CA LEU A 90 25.69 19.64 14.16
C LEU A 90 25.93 19.34 15.64
N LEU A 91 26.98 19.91 16.21
CA LEU A 91 27.30 19.79 17.64
C LEU A 91 26.25 20.47 18.51
N TYR A 92 25.72 21.61 18.09
CA TYR A 92 24.60 22.28 18.80
C TYR A 92 23.35 21.43 18.83
N ASP A 93 22.93 20.88 17.68
CA ASP A 93 21.77 19.98 17.59
C ASP A 93 21.97 18.73 18.45
N LEU A 94 23.19 18.19 18.48
CA LEU A 94 23.56 17.05 19.33
C LEU A 94 23.48 17.38 20.82
N LEU A 95 24.05 18.52 21.23
CA LEU A 95 24.01 18.99 22.63
C LEU A 95 22.55 19.18 23.09
N ARG A 96 21.71 19.74 22.25
CA ARG A 96 20.29 19.90 22.53
C ARG A 96 19.59 18.55 22.72
N LYS A 97 19.90 17.55 21.87
CA LYS A 97 19.37 16.17 22.00
C LYS A 97 19.86 15.51 23.30
N LEU A 98 21.12 15.70 23.65
CA LEU A 98 21.74 15.18 24.88
C LEU A 98 21.09 15.77 26.15
N LEU A 99 20.89 17.09 26.18
CA LEU A 99 20.19 17.77 27.29
C LEU A 99 18.73 17.31 27.41
N ALA A 100 18.08 16.98 26.30
CA ALA A 100 16.74 16.38 26.27
C ALA A 100 16.74 14.87 26.63
N ARG A 101 17.87 14.29 27.06
CA ARG A 101 18.08 12.85 27.38
C ARG A 101 17.70 11.90 26.22
N LYS A 102 17.80 12.38 24.99
CA LYS A 102 17.60 11.58 23.78
C LYS A 102 18.97 11.07 23.30
N PHE A 103 19.40 9.94 23.83
CA PHE A 103 20.65 9.30 23.41
C PHE A 103 20.44 8.62 22.05
N GLY A 104 21.12 9.13 21.03
CA GLY A 104 21.12 8.58 19.67
C GLY A 104 22.54 8.24 19.21
N SER A 105 22.63 7.53 18.12
CA SER A 105 23.88 7.19 17.44
C SER A 105 24.70 8.40 16.98
N ASP A 106 24.04 9.54 16.79
CA ASP A 106 24.68 10.82 16.40
C ASP A 106 25.75 11.26 17.41
N LEU A 107 25.69 10.75 18.66
CA LEU A 107 26.64 11.06 19.72
C LEU A 107 28.08 10.65 19.34
N LEU A 108 28.24 9.49 18.68
CA LEU A 108 29.54 9.03 18.21
C LEU A 108 30.14 10.00 17.19
N GLY A 109 29.35 10.47 16.24
CA GLY A 109 29.77 11.43 15.24
C GLY A 109 30.19 12.78 15.87
N GLY A 110 29.42 13.28 16.84
CA GLY A 110 29.78 14.51 17.56
C GLY A 110 31.07 14.40 18.35
N ILE A 111 31.25 13.30 19.10
CA ILE A 111 32.52 13.04 19.83
C ILE A 111 33.67 12.94 18.82
N SER A 112 33.48 12.31 17.67
CA SER A 112 34.49 12.18 16.62
C SER A 112 34.89 13.53 16.03
N ILE A 113 33.95 14.45 15.80
CA ILE A 113 34.24 15.82 15.34
C ILE A 113 35.12 16.56 16.37
N VAL A 114 34.72 16.54 17.63
CA VAL A 114 35.49 17.20 18.70
C VAL A 114 36.90 16.60 18.82
N THR A 115 37.01 15.28 18.86
CA THR A 115 38.27 14.56 18.95
C THR A 115 39.18 14.84 17.75
N SER A 116 38.61 14.92 16.53
CA SER A 116 39.39 15.23 15.32
C SER A 116 40.01 16.64 15.36
N ILE A 117 39.28 17.61 15.93
CA ILE A 117 39.81 18.98 16.12
C ILE A 117 40.91 18.97 17.14
N LEU A 118 40.76 18.30 18.29
CA LEU A 118 41.75 18.22 19.36
C LEU A 118 43.03 17.52 18.91
N LEU A 119 42.92 16.49 18.06
CA LEU A 119 44.08 15.76 17.54
C LEU A 119 44.72 16.40 16.28
N GLY A 120 44.13 17.49 15.75
CA GLY A 120 44.61 18.14 14.53
C GLY A 120 44.29 17.39 13.23
N GLU A 121 43.42 16.38 13.29
CA GLU A 121 42.96 15.55 12.17
C GLU A 121 41.79 16.21 11.44
N TYR A 122 41.97 17.44 10.95
CA TYR A 122 40.91 18.27 10.37
C TYR A 122 40.28 17.64 9.13
N LEU A 123 41.04 16.86 8.34
CA LEU A 123 40.48 16.17 7.18
C LEU A 123 39.50 15.07 7.61
N ALA A 124 39.86 14.27 8.61
CA ALA A 124 38.94 13.27 9.17
C ALA A 124 37.68 13.95 9.72
N GLY A 125 37.81 15.03 10.50
CA GLY A 125 36.69 15.81 11.02
C GLY A 125 35.77 16.35 9.92
N SER A 126 36.35 16.86 8.84
CA SER A 126 35.56 17.37 7.69
C SER A 126 34.79 16.24 6.94
N ILE A 127 35.40 15.05 6.85
CA ILE A 127 34.71 13.87 6.28
C ILE A 127 33.60 13.42 7.22
N ILE A 128 33.77 13.51 8.55
CA ILE A 128 32.69 13.18 9.51
C ILE A 128 31.52 14.17 9.38
N VAL A 129 31.81 15.48 9.21
CA VAL A 129 30.76 16.49 8.94
C VAL A 129 30.03 16.16 7.64
N LEU A 130 30.76 15.78 6.58
CA LEU A 130 30.15 15.32 5.32
C LEU A 130 29.29 14.08 5.53
N MET A 131 29.78 13.08 6.27
CA MET A 131 29.10 11.82 6.55
C MET A 131 27.79 12.04 7.31
N LEU A 132 27.79 12.86 8.37
CA LEU A 132 26.58 13.17 9.13
C LEU A 132 25.57 13.98 8.32
N SER A 133 26.03 15.05 7.66
CA SER A 133 25.16 15.91 6.86
C SER A 133 24.71 15.22 5.56
N GLY A 134 25.58 14.44 4.92
CA GLY A 134 25.31 13.64 3.73
C GLY A 134 24.35 12.50 4.02
N GLY A 135 24.54 11.79 5.14
CA GLY A 135 23.64 10.75 5.62
C GLY A 135 22.22 11.28 5.83
N GLU A 136 22.07 12.41 6.53
CA GLU A 136 20.77 13.07 6.73
C GLU A 136 20.15 13.55 5.41
N ALA A 137 20.95 14.07 4.49
CA ALA A 137 20.50 14.48 3.16
C ALA A 137 20.06 13.29 2.30
N LEU A 138 20.81 12.18 2.31
CA LEU A 138 20.47 10.93 1.63
C LEU A 138 19.22 10.29 2.22
N GLU A 139 19.07 10.26 3.54
CA GLU A 139 17.85 9.80 4.20
C GLU A 139 16.64 10.61 3.72
N SER A 140 16.75 11.94 3.78
CA SER A 140 15.68 12.85 3.33
C SER A 140 15.36 12.69 1.85
N TYR A 141 16.36 12.43 1.00
CA TYR A 141 16.18 12.15 -0.42
C TYR A 141 15.51 10.80 -0.65
N ALA A 142 16.00 9.75 -0.01
CA ALA A 142 15.45 8.40 -0.14
C ALA A 142 13.99 8.32 0.34
N LEU A 143 13.68 8.97 1.48
CA LEU A 143 12.32 9.09 1.99
C LEU A 143 11.42 9.81 0.99
N ARG A 144 11.84 10.95 0.44
CA ARG A 144 11.07 11.70 -0.57
C ARG A 144 10.91 10.91 -1.87
N SER A 145 11.95 10.24 -2.34
CA SER A 145 11.90 9.42 -3.55
C SER A 145 10.94 8.23 -3.38
N ALA A 146 10.98 7.57 -2.23
CA ALA A 146 10.07 6.49 -1.92
C ALA A 146 8.63 6.98 -1.72
N SER A 147 8.42 8.19 -1.18
CA SER A 147 7.10 8.83 -1.02
C SER A 147 6.62 9.56 -2.27
N SER A 148 7.41 9.62 -3.34
CA SER A 148 7.07 10.39 -4.55
C SER A 148 5.79 9.92 -5.24
N VAL A 149 5.47 8.61 -5.17
CA VAL A 149 4.23 8.04 -5.70
C VAL A 149 3.03 8.54 -4.91
N LEU A 150 3.12 8.59 -3.58
CA LEU A 150 2.07 9.13 -2.72
C LEU A 150 1.84 10.61 -3.00
N ALA A 151 2.93 11.38 -3.17
CA ALA A 151 2.86 12.79 -3.54
C ALA A 151 2.30 13.00 -4.96
N ALA A 152 2.58 12.11 -5.90
CA ALA A 152 2.02 12.15 -7.25
C ALA A 152 0.51 11.85 -7.24
N LEU A 153 0.06 10.90 -6.43
CA LEU A 153 -1.37 10.67 -6.20
C LEU A 153 -2.02 11.92 -5.58
N ALA A 154 -1.42 12.50 -4.54
CA ALA A 154 -1.96 13.71 -3.90
C ALA A 154 -2.08 14.92 -4.84
N LYS A 155 -1.19 15.05 -5.81
CA LYS A 155 -1.22 16.14 -6.81
C LYS A 155 -2.32 15.99 -7.88
N ARG A 156 -2.96 14.82 -7.97
CA ARG A 156 -4.02 14.56 -8.95
C ARG A 156 -5.37 15.16 -8.58
N MET A 157 -5.59 15.57 -7.31
CA MET A 157 -6.84 16.25 -6.97
C MET A 157 -6.91 17.60 -7.64
N PRO A 158 -7.98 17.89 -8.39
CA PRO A 158 -8.22 19.23 -8.89
C PRO A 158 -8.39 20.21 -7.71
N SER A 159 -7.89 21.40 -7.86
CA SER A 159 -8.10 22.48 -6.87
C SER A 159 -9.37 23.27 -7.12
N ILE A 160 -9.99 23.08 -8.29
CA ILE A 160 -11.14 23.82 -8.81
C ILE A 160 -12.20 22.81 -9.25
N ALA A 161 -13.47 23.15 -9.02
CA ALA A 161 -14.63 22.44 -9.54
C ALA A 161 -15.50 23.39 -10.38
N HIS A 162 -16.14 22.86 -11.41
CA HIS A 162 -16.98 23.62 -12.35
C HIS A 162 -18.44 23.51 -11.94
N ARG A 163 -18.92 24.46 -11.12
CA ARG A 163 -20.29 24.46 -10.59
C ARG A 163 -21.27 25.06 -11.58
N LYS A 164 -22.31 24.30 -11.96
CA LYS A 164 -23.42 24.74 -12.82
C LYS A 164 -24.49 25.41 -11.96
N GLN A 165 -24.70 26.72 -12.18
CA GLN A 165 -25.73 27.51 -11.51
C GLN A 165 -26.47 28.34 -12.57
N ASP A 166 -27.80 28.23 -12.64
CA ASP A 166 -28.68 29.03 -13.51
C ASP A 166 -28.19 29.16 -14.97
N SER A 167 -27.74 28.04 -15.61
CA SER A 167 -27.18 27.99 -16.97
C SER A 167 -25.77 28.60 -17.15
N GLN A 168 -25.13 29.02 -16.08
CA GLN A 168 -23.71 29.43 -16.09
C GLN A 168 -22.86 28.37 -15.39
N ILE A 169 -21.62 28.21 -15.85
CA ILE A 169 -20.63 27.35 -15.21
C ILE A 169 -19.62 28.28 -14.55
N LEU A 170 -19.45 28.15 -13.24
CA LEU A 170 -18.56 28.95 -12.42
C LEU A 170 -17.45 28.06 -11.86
N ASP A 171 -16.22 28.53 -12.00
CA ASP A 171 -15.09 27.90 -11.34
C ASP A 171 -15.09 28.25 -9.85
N VAL A 172 -15.20 27.25 -9.01
CA VAL A 172 -15.18 27.40 -7.55
C VAL A 172 -14.04 26.59 -6.96
N ALA A 173 -13.51 27.04 -5.83
CA ALA A 173 -12.52 26.27 -5.10
C ALA A 173 -13.18 24.97 -4.57
N LEU A 174 -12.40 23.90 -4.52
CA LEU A 174 -12.92 22.59 -4.16
C LEU A 174 -13.51 22.53 -2.75
N ASP A 175 -13.00 23.32 -1.83
CA ASP A 175 -13.48 23.49 -0.45
C ASP A 175 -14.79 24.29 -0.33
N GLU A 176 -15.21 24.99 -1.40
CA GLU A 176 -16.48 25.70 -1.48
C GLU A 176 -17.63 24.84 -2.03
N VAL A 177 -17.34 23.60 -2.46
CA VAL A 177 -18.35 22.68 -3.00
C VAL A 177 -19.15 22.07 -1.87
N ALA A 178 -20.49 22.22 -1.96
CA ALA A 178 -21.44 21.67 -0.99
C ALA A 178 -22.13 20.40 -1.52
N VAL A 179 -22.65 19.59 -0.59
CA VAL A 179 -23.49 18.43 -0.94
C VAL A 179 -24.78 18.93 -1.61
N GLY A 180 -25.11 18.34 -2.76
CA GLY A 180 -26.24 18.76 -3.60
C GLY A 180 -25.88 19.71 -4.73
N ASP A 181 -24.67 20.28 -4.75
CA ASP A 181 -24.20 21.10 -5.86
C ASP A 181 -24.16 20.30 -7.17
N THR A 182 -24.48 20.98 -8.27
CA THR A 182 -24.40 20.43 -9.61
C THR A 182 -23.06 20.83 -10.22
N LEU A 183 -22.23 19.85 -10.58
CA LEU A 183 -20.92 20.07 -11.17
C LEU A 183 -20.85 19.50 -12.57
N VAL A 184 -20.09 20.15 -13.44
CA VAL A 184 -19.76 19.67 -14.79
C VAL A 184 -18.33 19.11 -14.75
N ILE A 185 -18.15 17.88 -15.24
CA ILE A 185 -16.85 17.27 -15.43
C ILE A 185 -16.57 17.27 -16.94
N TYR A 186 -15.58 18.03 -17.35
CA TYR A 186 -15.22 18.10 -18.75
C TYR A 186 -14.53 16.82 -19.25
N PRO A 187 -14.44 16.59 -20.56
CA PRO A 187 -13.66 15.50 -21.13
C PRO A 187 -12.21 15.53 -20.62
N HIS A 188 -11.71 14.37 -20.21
CA HIS A 188 -10.37 14.16 -19.65
C HIS A 188 -10.06 14.85 -18.31
N ASP A 189 -11.06 15.50 -17.71
CA ASP A 189 -10.91 16.06 -16.37
C ASP A 189 -11.03 15.00 -15.29
N ILE A 190 -10.45 15.32 -14.13
CA ILE A 190 -10.54 14.48 -12.95
C ILE A 190 -11.80 14.87 -12.17
N CYS A 191 -12.59 13.86 -11.80
CA CYS A 191 -13.78 14.04 -10.98
C CYS A 191 -13.41 14.65 -9.62
N PRO A 192 -13.93 15.86 -9.27
CA PRO A 192 -13.48 16.56 -8.08
C PRO A 192 -14.04 16.00 -6.76
N VAL A 193 -15.24 15.42 -6.78
CA VAL A 193 -15.97 14.93 -5.61
C VAL A 193 -16.75 13.68 -5.93
N ASP A 194 -17.17 12.94 -4.90
CA ASP A 194 -18.09 11.83 -5.08
C ASP A 194 -19.50 12.36 -5.41
N GLY A 195 -20.16 11.74 -6.38
CA GLY A 195 -21.46 12.20 -6.88
C GLY A 195 -22.26 11.15 -7.63
N GLU A 196 -23.39 11.59 -8.16
CA GLU A 196 -24.27 10.81 -9.03
C GLU A 196 -24.46 11.56 -10.35
N VAL A 197 -24.34 10.85 -11.47
CA VAL A 197 -24.57 11.45 -12.81
C VAL A 197 -26.04 11.81 -12.95
N ILE A 198 -26.32 13.09 -13.26
CA ILE A 198 -27.69 13.56 -13.53
C ILE A 198 -27.93 13.81 -15.02
N GLU A 199 -26.87 14.14 -15.80
CA GLU A 199 -26.96 14.43 -17.23
C GLU A 199 -25.67 13.97 -17.93
N GLY A 200 -25.83 13.41 -19.12
CA GLY A 200 -24.72 12.91 -19.94
C GLY A 200 -24.59 11.40 -19.89
N HIS A 201 -23.76 10.88 -20.77
CA HIS A 201 -23.30 9.49 -20.77
C HIS A 201 -21.87 9.46 -21.26
N GLY A 202 -21.08 8.57 -20.71
CA GLY A 202 -19.66 8.47 -21.04
C GLY A 202 -19.00 7.29 -20.35
N VAL A 203 -17.68 7.28 -20.39
CA VAL A 203 -16.88 6.31 -19.66
C VAL A 203 -15.97 7.04 -18.68
N MET A 204 -15.69 6.43 -17.53
CA MET A 204 -14.71 6.96 -16.58
C MET A 204 -13.64 5.91 -16.31
N ASP A 205 -12.40 6.37 -16.27
CA ASP A 205 -11.25 5.57 -15.84
C ASP A 205 -11.09 5.69 -14.33
N GLU A 206 -11.44 4.63 -13.64
CA GLU A 206 -11.33 4.49 -12.19
C GLU A 206 -10.11 3.61 -11.79
N SER A 207 -9.28 3.20 -12.76
CA SER A 207 -8.19 2.22 -12.59
C SER A 207 -7.20 2.59 -11.48
N TYR A 208 -6.94 3.87 -11.29
CA TYR A 208 -6.04 4.36 -10.24
C TYR A 208 -6.60 4.22 -8.82
N LEU A 209 -7.94 4.09 -8.72
CA LEU A 209 -8.63 3.97 -7.44
C LEU A 209 -9.06 2.53 -7.19
N THR A 210 -9.41 1.80 -8.26
CA THR A 210 -9.96 0.46 -8.20
C THR A 210 -8.92 -0.62 -8.50
N GLY A 211 -7.84 -0.28 -9.19
CA GLY A 211 -6.87 -1.25 -9.70
C GLY A 211 -7.33 -1.99 -10.96
N GLU A 212 -8.59 -1.85 -11.37
CA GLU A 212 -9.14 -2.50 -12.55
C GLU A 212 -8.83 -1.68 -13.81
N PRO A 213 -8.23 -2.26 -14.86
CA PRO A 213 -7.83 -1.54 -16.08
C PRO A 213 -9.02 -1.25 -17.02
N PHE A 214 -10.25 -1.24 -16.53
CA PHE A 214 -11.44 -1.05 -17.35
C PHE A 214 -12.03 0.33 -17.21
N GLN A 215 -12.44 0.89 -18.33
CA GLN A 215 -13.27 2.08 -18.37
C GLN A 215 -14.73 1.68 -18.02
N ILE A 216 -15.28 2.32 -17.01
CA ILE A 216 -16.63 2.04 -16.51
C ILE A 216 -17.61 3.00 -17.19
N THR A 217 -18.63 2.44 -17.84
CA THR A 217 -19.70 3.23 -18.45
C THR A 217 -20.55 3.93 -17.39
N LYS A 218 -20.75 5.24 -17.54
CA LYS A 218 -21.55 6.08 -16.67
C LYS A 218 -22.72 6.64 -17.43
N THR A 219 -23.92 6.48 -16.85
CA THR A 219 -25.19 6.99 -17.34
C THR A 219 -25.91 7.71 -16.22
N SER A 220 -27.01 8.41 -16.51
CA SER A 220 -27.82 9.05 -15.47
C SER A 220 -28.21 8.04 -14.38
N GLY A 221 -28.00 8.39 -13.11
CA GLY A 221 -28.14 7.52 -11.93
C GLY A 221 -26.89 6.72 -11.57
N SER A 222 -25.82 6.76 -12.36
CA SER A 222 -24.58 6.08 -12.03
C SER A 222 -23.78 6.88 -10.98
N ALA A 223 -23.24 6.20 -9.97
CA ALA A 223 -22.31 6.80 -9.03
C ALA A 223 -20.96 7.09 -9.70
N VAL A 224 -20.36 8.21 -9.36
CA VAL A 224 -18.99 8.60 -9.74
C VAL A 224 -18.16 8.87 -8.49
N ILE A 225 -16.89 8.56 -8.58
CA ILE A 225 -15.94 8.70 -7.46
C ILE A 225 -14.92 9.79 -7.75
N SER A 226 -14.59 10.55 -6.73
CA SER A 226 -13.54 11.56 -6.78
C SER A 226 -12.19 10.94 -7.16
N GLY A 227 -11.42 11.61 -8.03
CA GLY A 227 -10.14 11.11 -8.52
C GLY A 227 -10.23 10.25 -9.79
N ALA A 228 -11.42 9.85 -10.25
CA ALA A 228 -11.63 9.18 -11.53
C ALA A 228 -11.42 10.15 -12.70
N ILE A 229 -10.86 9.67 -13.82
CA ILE A 229 -10.65 10.47 -15.02
C ILE A 229 -11.84 10.28 -15.96
N ASN A 230 -12.49 11.39 -16.34
CA ASN A 230 -13.59 11.36 -17.30
C ASN A 230 -13.07 11.05 -18.72
N GLY A 231 -13.86 10.33 -19.49
CA GLY A 231 -13.56 10.01 -20.89
C GLY A 231 -13.80 11.18 -21.83
N GLU A 232 -14.28 10.88 -23.03
CA GLU A 232 -14.42 11.86 -24.12
C GLU A 232 -15.68 12.73 -24.02
N SER A 233 -16.63 12.39 -23.15
CA SER A 233 -17.94 13.08 -23.03
C SER A 233 -18.03 13.84 -21.72
N ALA A 234 -18.57 15.07 -21.75
CA ALA A 234 -18.84 15.81 -20.52
C ALA A 234 -19.96 15.13 -19.71
N LEU A 235 -19.80 15.08 -18.39
CA LEU A 235 -20.78 14.56 -17.46
C LEU A 235 -21.22 15.67 -16.49
N THR A 236 -22.51 15.75 -16.19
CA THR A 236 -23.03 16.60 -15.14
C THR A 236 -23.40 15.70 -13.95
N ILE A 237 -22.83 16.02 -12.80
CA ILE A 237 -23.03 15.23 -11.57
C ILE A 237 -23.70 16.08 -10.49
N ARG A 238 -24.40 15.41 -9.58
CA ARG A 238 -24.84 15.97 -8.29
C ARG A 238 -23.90 15.48 -7.20
N THR A 239 -23.32 16.39 -6.46
CA THR A 239 -22.41 16.10 -5.34
C THR A 239 -23.15 15.34 -4.23
N THR A 240 -22.63 14.21 -3.80
CA THR A 240 -23.19 13.39 -2.71
C THR A 240 -22.41 13.54 -1.41
N ARG A 241 -21.14 13.96 -1.48
CA ARG A 241 -20.25 14.15 -0.32
C ARG A 241 -19.44 15.43 -0.45
N LEU A 242 -19.03 15.99 0.68
CA LEU A 242 -18.07 17.10 0.70
C LEU A 242 -16.72 16.64 0.12
N ALA A 243 -15.95 17.56 -0.43
CA ALA A 243 -14.62 17.27 -0.95
C ALA A 243 -13.68 16.68 0.11
N SER A 244 -13.76 17.17 1.35
CA SER A 244 -13.02 16.64 2.52
C SER A 244 -13.41 15.21 2.89
N ASP A 245 -14.66 14.83 2.65
CA ASP A 245 -15.22 13.52 2.98
C ASP A 245 -15.28 12.59 1.77
N SER A 246 -14.74 13.04 0.63
CA SER A 246 -14.66 12.23 -0.58
C SER A 246 -13.79 11.00 -0.38
N ARG A 247 -14.08 9.94 -1.14
CA ARG A 247 -13.31 8.69 -1.08
C ARG A 247 -11.81 8.93 -1.27
N TYR A 248 -11.46 9.77 -2.22
CA TYR A 248 -10.07 10.11 -2.48
C TYR A 248 -9.42 10.87 -1.30
N ALA A 249 -10.09 11.85 -0.71
CA ALA A 249 -9.58 12.60 0.44
C ALA A 249 -9.29 11.68 1.63
N LYS A 250 -10.18 10.73 1.92
CA LYS A 250 -9.99 9.72 2.99
C LYS A 250 -8.80 8.79 2.71
N ILE A 251 -8.63 8.33 1.48
CA ILE A 251 -7.45 7.53 1.08
C ILE A 251 -6.17 8.34 1.34
N MET A 252 -6.14 9.61 0.96
CA MET A 252 -4.98 10.47 1.16
C MET A 252 -4.70 10.76 2.63
N GLU A 253 -5.72 10.93 3.46
CA GLU A 253 -5.59 11.10 4.91
C GLU A 253 -5.00 9.84 5.56
N VAL A 254 -5.53 8.67 5.23
CA VAL A 254 -5.03 7.36 5.68
C VAL A 254 -3.55 7.18 5.31
N MET A 255 -3.17 7.55 4.08
CA MET A 255 -1.79 7.45 3.62
C MET A 255 -0.85 8.40 4.40
N ARG A 256 -1.27 9.64 4.68
CA ARG A 256 -0.50 10.61 5.49
C ARG A 256 -0.35 10.14 6.95
N GLU A 257 -1.42 9.60 7.54
CA GLU A 257 -1.38 9.06 8.90
C GLU A 257 -0.42 7.86 9.00
N SER A 258 -0.41 7.01 7.96
CA SER A 258 0.51 5.87 7.85
C SER A 258 1.98 6.30 7.93
N GLU A 259 2.37 7.40 7.28
CA GLU A 259 3.75 7.90 7.31
C GLU A 259 4.19 8.31 8.73
N SER A 260 3.27 8.69 9.61
CA SER A 260 3.57 9.16 10.97
C SER A 260 3.81 8.04 11.99
N LYS A 261 3.32 6.82 11.74
CA LYS A 261 3.41 5.69 12.68
C LYS A 261 4.79 5.02 12.63
N ARG A 262 5.41 4.82 13.82
CA ARG A 262 6.75 4.21 13.92
C ARG A 262 6.69 2.68 13.91
N PRO A 263 7.29 2.02 12.91
CA PRO A 263 7.39 0.57 12.81
C PRO A 263 8.20 -0.06 13.96
N GLN A 264 7.99 -1.37 14.20
CA GLN A 264 8.70 -2.12 15.24
C GLN A 264 10.18 -2.32 14.89
N LEU A 265 10.53 -2.57 13.62
CA LEU A 265 11.91 -2.68 13.14
C LEU A 265 12.70 -1.39 13.40
N ARG A 266 12.06 -0.23 13.25
CA ARG A 266 12.69 1.06 13.60
C ARG A 266 12.98 1.14 15.10
N ARG A 267 12.07 0.66 15.96
CA ARG A 267 12.29 0.58 17.43
C ARG A 267 13.42 -0.39 17.77
N LEU A 268 13.54 -1.50 17.04
CA LEU A 268 14.68 -2.43 17.17
C LEU A 268 15.99 -1.73 16.79
N GLY A 269 15.99 -1.00 15.68
CA GLY A 269 17.13 -0.17 15.26
C GLY A 269 17.55 0.83 16.34
N ASP A 270 16.59 1.57 16.89
CA ASP A 270 16.85 2.54 17.97
C ASP A 270 17.45 1.85 19.22
N ARG A 271 16.93 0.67 19.62
CA ARG A 271 17.47 -0.09 20.75
C ARG A 271 18.87 -0.64 20.49
N LEU A 272 19.11 -1.20 19.32
CA LEU A 272 20.43 -1.69 18.93
C LEU A 272 21.45 -0.54 18.88
N GLY A 273 21.08 0.61 18.34
CA GLY A 273 21.90 1.81 18.34
C GLY A 273 22.24 2.31 19.74
N ALA A 274 21.29 2.25 20.68
CA ALA A 274 21.51 2.63 22.08
C ALA A 274 22.51 1.72 22.80
N ILE A 275 22.56 0.42 22.47
CA ILE A 275 23.55 -0.52 23.02
C ILE A 275 24.89 -0.39 22.27
N TYR A 276 24.83 -0.20 20.97
CA TYR A 276 26.02 -0.12 20.12
C TYR A 276 26.92 1.07 20.47
N THR A 277 26.34 2.23 20.79
CA THR A 277 27.08 3.46 21.12
C THR A 277 28.03 3.29 22.32
N PRO A 278 27.59 2.80 23.49
CA PRO A 278 28.51 2.58 24.62
C PRO A 278 29.53 1.47 24.34
N VAL A 279 29.18 0.43 23.58
CA VAL A 279 30.14 -0.61 23.17
C VAL A 279 31.24 -0.01 22.28
N ALA A 280 30.87 0.76 21.28
CA ALA A 280 31.83 1.41 20.37
C ALA A 280 32.77 2.37 21.14
N LEU A 281 32.22 3.15 22.08
CA LEU A 281 33.00 4.05 22.92
C LEU A 281 33.98 3.28 23.83
N THR A 282 33.55 2.15 24.39
CA THR A 282 34.41 1.29 25.21
C THR A 282 35.54 0.70 24.38
N VAL A 283 35.24 0.17 23.17
CA VAL A 283 36.29 -0.34 22.27
C VAL A 283 37.28 0.75 21.87
N ALA A 284 36.79 1.95 21.56
CA ALA A 284 37.67 3.09 21.24
C ALA A 284 38.59 3.47 22.41
N LEU A 285 38.04 3.54 23.62
CA LEU A 285 38.77 3.83 24.84
C LEU A 285 39.84 2.76 25.13
N LEU A 286 39.50 1.49 25.02
CA LEU A 286 40.43 0.37 25.20
C LEU A 286 41.53 0.40 24.14
N ALA A 287 41.18 0.67 22.86
CA ALA A 287 42.16 0.79 21.81
C ALA A 287 43.18 1.91 22.10
N TRP A 288 42.73 3.05 22.64
CA TRP A 288 43.60 4.12 23.06
C TRP A 288 44.48 3.72 24.25
N LEU A 289 43.89 3.22 25.33
CA LEU A 289 44.58 2.85 26.56
C LEU A 289 45.64 1.75 26.35
N ILE A 290 45.34 0.75 25.50
CA ILE A 290 46.25 -0.37 25.24
C ILE A 290 47.40 0.09 24.31
N SER A 291 47.12 0.90 23.32
CA SER A 291 48.11 1.34 22.33
C SER A 291 48.94 2.56 22.78
N GLY A 292 48.38 3.37 23.69
CA GLY A 292 48.94 4.68 24.02
C GLY A 292 48.73 5.77 22.98
N GLU A 293 48.07 5.43 21.83
CA GLU A 293 47.91 6.32 20.68
C GLU A 293 46.48 6.86 20.63
N ALA A 294 46.26 8.14 20.99
CA ALA A 294 44.92 8.77 20.94
C ALA A 294 44.28 8.76 19.55
N ILE A 295 45.09 8.64 18.48
CA ILE A 295 44.59 8.53 17.10
C ILE A 295 43.73 7.28 16.88
N ARG A 296 43.98 6.18 17.60
CA ARG A 296 43.18 4.95 17.50
C ARG A 296 41.79 5.11 18.08
N PHE A 297 41.66 5.94 19.14
CA PHE A 297 40.36 6.30 19.67
C PHE A 297 39.49 6.94 18.57
N LEU A 298 40.03 7.93 17.86
CA LEU A 298 39.37 8.58 16.75
C LEU A 298 39.06 7.60 15.61
N ALA A 299 40.04 6.77 15.20
CA ALA A 299 39.87 5.82 14.10
C ALA A 299 38.74 4.83 14.35
N VAL A 300 38.58 4.31 15.58
CA VAL A 300 37.51 3.43 15.97
C VAL A 300 36.17 4.16 15.97
N LEU A 301 36.08 5.36 16.54
CA LEU A 301 34.81 6.10 16.61
C LEU A 301 34.28 6.48 15.24
N VAL A 302 35.15 6.84 14.31
CA VAL A 302 34.77 7.27 12.96
C VAL A 302 34.05 6.15 12.20
N ILE A 303 34.57 4.91 12.28
CA ILE A 303 33.98 3.76 11.60
C ILE A 303 32.83 3.13 12.39
N ALA A 304 32.66 3.53 13.65
CA ALA A 304 31.62 2.98 14.54
C ALA A 304 30.26 3.66 14.41
N THR A 305 30.01 4.45 13.38
CA THR A 305 28.68 5.09 13.20
C THR A 305 27.66 4.08 12.69
N PRO A 306 26.52 3.84 13.40
CA PRO A 306 25.52 2.86 12.99
C PRO A 306 24.51 3.43 11.98
N CYS A 307 24.94 4.29 11.07
CA CYS A 307 24.09 4.91 10.03
C CYS A 307 23.30 3.89 9.20
N PRO A 308 23.86 2.70 8.80
CA PRO A 308 23.11 1.72 8.03
C PRO A 308 21.84 1.25 8.73
N LEU A 309 21.90 1.10 10.06
CA LEU A 309 20.77 0.66 10.87
C LEU A 309 19.65 1.70 10.90
N LEU A 310 19.99 2.97 10.94
CA LEU A 310 19.04 4.07 11.08
C LEU A 310 18.35 4.45 9.77
N ILE A 311 19.08 4.36 8.65
CA ILE A 311 18.63 4.83 7.33
C ILE A 311 17.99 3.70 6.54
N ALA A 312 18.59 2.50 6.52
CA ALA A 312 18.13 1.43 5.63
C ALA A 312 16.72 0.91 5.96
N ILE A 313 16.37 0.81 7.25
CA ILE A 313 15.05 0.33 7.66
C ILE A 313 13.93 1.25 7.19
N PRO A 314 13.92 2.56 7.50
CA PRO A 314 12.91 3.50 6.97
C PRO A 314 12.83 3.51 5.45
N VAL A 315 13.97 3.50 4.76
CA VAL A 315 14.02 3.50 3.29
C VAL A 315 13.34 2.27 2.71
N ALA A 316 13.62 1.07 3.25
CA ALA A 316 12.98 -0.16 2.80
C ALA A 316 11.46 -0.16 3.05
N ILE A 317 11.01 0.32 4.21
CA ILE A 317 9.58 0.39 4.57
C ILE A 317 8.84 1.34 3.62
N ILE A 318 9.33 2.58 3.46
CA ILE A 318 8.67 3.59 2.62
C ILE A 318 8.73 3.18 1.15
N GLY A 319 9.84 2.57 0.71
CA GLY A 319 9.94 1.98 -0.63
C GLY A 319 8.87 0.92 -0.88
N SER A 320 8.60 0.05 0.09
CA SER A 320 7.56 -0.98 -0.01
C SER A 320 6.16 -0.41 0.05
N ILE A 321 5.89 0.62 0.88
CA ILE A 321 4.62 1.35 0.89
C ILE A 321 4.35 1.95 -0.50
N SER A 322 5.35 2.59 -1.09
CA SER A 322 5.27 3.15 -2.44
C SER A 322 5.00 2.08 -3.51
N LEU A 323 5.63 0.90 -3.39
CA LEU A 323 5.38 -0.24 -4.28
C LEU A 323 3.95 -0.76 -4.13
N CYS A 324 3.46 -0.96 -2.90
CA CYS A 324 2.09 -1.39 -2.60
C CYS A 324 1.06 -0.40 -3.18
N ALA A 325 1.27 0.90 -2.99
CA ALA A 325 0.37 1.94 -3.51
C ALA A 325 0.25 1.90 -5.04
N ARG A 326 1.36 1.65 -5.76
CA ARG A 326 1.34 1.46 -7.22
C ARG A 326 0.58 0.21 -7.67
N ARG A 327 0.33 -0.73 -6.76
CA ARG A 327 -0.36 -2.00 -6.98
C ARG A 327 -1.78 -2.00 -6.44
N ALA A 328 -2.36 -0.81 -6.20
CA ALA A 328 -3.69 -0.64 -5.60
C ALA A 328 -3.84 -1.28 -4.20
N ILE A 329 -2.74 -1.36 -3.44
CA ILE A 329 -2.71 -1.83 -2.06
C ILE A 329 -2.36 -0.65 -1.16
N ILE A 330 -3.33 -0.17 -0.38
CA ILE A 330 -3.18 0.98 0.51
C ILE A 330 -2.82 0.52 1.91
N ILE A 331 -1.71 1.02 2.43
CA ILE A 331 -1.22 0.67 3.76
C ILE A 331 -1.53 1.81 4.72
N LYS A 332 -2.38 1.56 5.72
CA LYS A 332 -2.73 2.50 6.77
C LYS A 332 -1.68 2.57 7.89
N SER A 333 -1.00 1.48 8.15
CA SER A 333 0.04 1.41 9.19
C SER A 333 1.26 0.64 8.69
N PRO A 334 2.47 1.24 8.69
CA PRO A 334 3.69 0.54 8.30
C PRO A 334 3.98 -0.71 9.13
N VAL A 335 3.40 -0.79 10.34
CA VAL A 335 3.56 -1.93 11.25
C VAL A 335 3.00 -3.22 10.65
N VAL A 336 1.96 -3.14 9.82
CA VAL A 336 1.36 -4.33 9.18
C VAL A 336 2.30 -5.01 8.18
N LEU A 337 3.18 -4.24 7.52
CA LEU A 337 4.23 -4.79 6.63
C LEU A 337 5.21 -5.70 7.40
N GLU A 338 5.43 -5.43 8.66
CA GLU A 338 6.32 -6.25 9.49
C GLU A 338 5.59 -7.45 10.06
N GLN A 339 4.33 -7.25 10.49
CA GLN A 339 3.55 -8.23 11.23
C GLN A 339 2.98 -9.34 10.36
N ILE A 340 2.65 -9.05 9.08
CA ILE A 340 2.05 -10.06 8.19
C ILE A 340 2.96 -11.29 8.01
N ALA A 341 4.27 -11.10 7.95
CA ALA A 341 5.23 -12.21 7.85
C ALA A 341 5.26 -13.11 9.09
N GLU A 342 4.73 -12.64 10.21
CA GLU A 342 4.68 -13.36 11.48
C GLU A 342 3.32 -14.00 11.74
N CYS A 343 2.31 -13.75 10.92
CA CYS A 343 0.99 -14.37 11.02
C CYS A 343 1.08 -15.89 10.81
N ARG A 344 0.32 -16.63 11.61
CA ARG A 344 0.25 -18.10 11.59
C ARG A 344 -1.16 -18.63 11.40
N THR A 345 -2.15 -17.79 11.64
CA THR A 345 -3.57 -18.08 11.45
C THR A 345 -4.13 -17.05 10.48
N ALA A 346 -4.84 -17.50 9.45
CA ALA A 346 -5.61 -16.65 8.54
C ALA A 346 -7.11 -16.90 8.74
N ILE A 347 -7.86 -15.83 8.87
CA ILE A 347 -9.29 -15.80 9.10
C ILE A 347 -9.92 -15.05 7.95
N PHE A 348 -10.85 -15.68 7.24
CA PHE A 348 -11.53 -15.10 6.10
C PHE A 348 -13.01 -14.94 6.39
N ASP A 349 -13.59 -13.79 6.04
CA ASP A 349 -15.03 -13.72 5.84
C ASP A 349 -15.42 -14.46 4.54
N LYS A 350 -16.68 -14.82 4.40
CA LYS A 350 -17.19 -15.52 3.22
C LYS A 350 -17.49 -14.54 2.09
N THR A 351 -18.51 -13.73 2.33
CA THR A 351 -19.17 -12.92 1.29
C THR A 351 -18.30 -11.72 0.89
N GLY A 352 -18.12 -11.51 -0.42
CA GLY A 352 -17.29 -10.42 -0.94
C GLY A 352 -15.78 -10.62 -0.75
N THR A 353 -15.35 -11.65 0.03
CA THR A 353 -13.93 -11.96 0.31
C THR A 353 -13.47 -13.20 -0.44
N LEU A 354 -13.89 -14.40 -0.03
CA LEU A 354 -13.61 -15.64 -0.76
C LEU A 354 -14.56 -15.85 -1.93
N THR A 355 -15.67 -15.14 -1.95
CA THR A 355 -16.68 -15.13 -3.01
C THR A 355 -16.79 -13.75 -3.64
N TYR A 356 -17.49 -13.65 -4.76
CA TYR A 356 -17.75 -12.36 -5.40
C TYR A 356 -18.78 -11.49 -4.66
N GLY A 357 -19.57 -12.09 -3.72
CA GLY A 357 -20.67 -11.40 -3.05
C GLY A 357 -21.90 -11.23 -3.95
N GLU A 358 -21.90 -11.85 -5.11
CA GLU A 358 -23.00 -11.86 -6.06
C GLU A 358 -23.47 -13.30 -6.29
N PRO A 359 -24.77 -13.60 -6.10
CA PRO A 359 -25.30 -14.92 -6.37
C PRO A 359 -25.15 -15.24 -7.86
N LYS A 360 -24.69 -16.46 -8.18
CA LYS A 360 -24.68 -17.01 -9.55
C LYS A 360 -25.66 -18.14 -9.65
N LEU A 361 -26.26 -18.29 -10.83
CA LEU A 361 -27.11 -19.45 -11.16
C LEU A 361 -26.19 -20.68 -11.24
N THR A 362 -26.37 -21.64 -10.31
CA THR A 362 -25.52 -22.83 -10.20
C THR A 362 -26.21 -24.09 -10.67
N ASP A 363 -27.54 -24.22 -10.42
CA ASP A 363 -28.29 -25.38 -10.82
C ASP A 363 -29.61 -24.97 -11.49
N GLU A 364 -29.90 -25.64 -12.58
CA GLU A 364 -31.17 -25.53 -13.34
C GLU A 364 -31.87 -26.87 -13.32
N LEU A 365 -32.82 -27.07 -12.39
CA LEU A 365 -33.56 -28.30 -12.25
C LEU A 365 -34.85 -28.18 -13.08
N ILE A 366 -34.79 -28.69 -14.30
CA ILE A 366 -35.86 -28.58 -15.29
C ILE A 366 -36.88 -29.71 -15.11
N ALA A 367 -38.16 -29.36 -15.10
CA ALA A 367 -39.23 -30.33 -15.02
C ALA A 367 -39.40 -31.14 -16.33
N PRO A 368 -39.87 -32.39 -16.26
CA PRO A 368 -40.15 -33.19 -17.45
C PRO A 368 -41.09 -32.46 -18.43
N GLY A 369 -40.71 -32.45 -19.70
CA GLY A 369 -41.50 -31.79 -20.76
C GLY A 369 -41.05 -30.37 -21.11
N PHE A 370 -40.06 -29.82 -20.41
CA PHE A 370 -39.45 -28.53 -20.72
C PHE A 370 -37.97 -28.69 -21.15
N GLU A 371 -37.54 -27.79 -22.00
CA GLU A 371 -36.13 -27.72 -22.46
C GLU A 371 -35.40 -26.61 -21.70
N GLN A 372 -34.21 -26.91 -21.18
CA GLN A 372 -33.39 -26.00 -20.38
C GLN A 372 -33.18 -24.64 -21.07
N LYS A 373 -32.75 -24.66 -22.35
CA LYS A 373 -32.52 -23.45 -23.11
C LYS A 373 -33.79 -22.61 -23.29
N ALA A 374 -34.91 -23.25 -23.52
CA ALA A 374 -36.21 -22.56 -23.69
C ALA A 374 -36.67 -21.92 -22.36
N VAL A 375 -36.52 -22.64 -21.24
CA VAL A 375 -36.86 -22.10 -19.92
C VAL A 375 -35.96 -20.90 -19.58
N LEU A 376 -34.65 -21.03 -19.74
CA LEU A 376 -33.72 -19.95 -19.45
C LEU A 376 -33.97 -18.71 -20.33
N THR A 377 -34.31 -18.91 -21.61
CA THR A 377 -34.71 -17.80 -22.51
C THR A 377 -35.93 -17.05 -21.98
N LEU A 378 -36.98 -17.76 -21.61
CA LEU A 378 -38.22 -17.15 -21.11
C LEU A 378 -38.02 -16.42 -19.78
N VAL A 379 -37.26 -17.04 -18.87
CA VAL A 379 -36.96 -16.48 -17.54
C VAL A 379 -36.09 -15.24 -17.67
N ALA A 380 -34.98 -15.29 -18.43
CA ALA A 380 -34.09 -14.17 -18.64
C ALA A 380 -34.80 -12.98 -19.31
N SER A 381 -35.72 -13.25 -20.26
CA SER A 381 -36.53 -12.22 -20.90
C SER A 381 -37.41 -11.46 -19.91
N LEU A 382 -37.98 -12.16 -18.95
CA LEU A 382 -38.84 -11.56 -17.94
C LEU A 382 -38.00 -10.82 -16.87
N GLU A 383 -36.89 -11.39 -16.43
CA GLU A 383 -36.01 -10.82 -15.41
C GLU A 383 -35.28 -9.53 -15.85
N ARG A 384 -35.22 -9.24 -17.17
CA ARG A 384 -34.75 -7.93 -17.65
C ARG A 384 -35.51 -6.73 -17.07
N TYR A 385 -36.72 -6.96 -16.62
CA TYR A 385 -37.64 -5.94 -16.09
C TYR A 385 -37.69 -5.94 -14.56
N SER A 386 -36.98 -6.85 -13.90
CA SER A 386 -36.92 -6.97 -12.44
C SER A 386 -35.71 -6.25 -11.86
N LYS A 387 -35.89 -5.67 -10.66
CA LYS A 387 -34.79 -5.14 -9.83
C LYS A 387 -34.30 -6.14 -8.78
N HIS A 388 -34.79 -7.37 -8.81
CA HIS A 388 -34.41 -8.39 -7.85
C HIS A 388 -32.91 -8.75 -8.00
N PRO A 389 -32.15 -8.97 -6.89
CA PRO A 389 -30.73 -9.34 -6.98
C PRO A 389 -30.41 -10.57 -7.84
N LEU A 390 -31.34 -11.56 -7.89
CA LEU A 390 -31.18 -12.77 -8.70
C LEU A 390 -31.36 -12.54 -10.20
N ALA A 391 -32.01 -11.45 -10.61
CA ALA A 391 -32.24 -11.14 -12.03
C ALA A 391 -30.95 -11.05 -12.82
N ARG A 392 -29.93 -10.39 -12.25
CA ARG A 392 -28.61 -10.26 -12.90
C ARG A 392 -27.96 -11.62 -13.14
N ALA A 393 -28.03 -12.53 -12.16
CA ALA A 393 -27.48 -13.87 -12.29
C ALA A 393 -28.13 -14.67 -13.42
N ILE A 394 -29.42 -14.56 -13.58
CA ILE A 394 -30.18 -15.26 -14.65
C ILE A 394 -29.82 -14.66 -16.02
N ILE A 395 -29.81 -13.33 -16.13
CA ILE A 395 -29.44 -12.64 -17.38
C ILE A 395 -28.01 -12.97 -17.78
N ALA A 396 -27.06 -12.97 -16.83
CA ALA A 396 -25.68 -13.34 -17.08
C ALA A 396 -25.59 -14.79 -17.59
N ALA A 397 -26.24 -15.74 -16.94
CA ALA A 397 -26.26 -17.15 -17.36
C ALA A 397 -26.83 -17.33 -18.79
N ALA A 398 -27.87 -16.62 -19.13
CA ALA A 398 -28.42 -16.64 -20.48
C ALA A 398 -27.47 -16.04 -21.53
N THR A 399 -26.78 -14.94 -21.17
CA THR A 399 -25.79 -14.28 -22.03
C THR A 399 -24.58 -15.18 -22.25
N ASP A 400 -24.03 -15.79 -21.20
CA ASP A 400 -22.91 -16.73 -21.26
C ASP A 400 -23.24 -17.98 -22.09
N ALA A 401 -24.49 -18.41 -22.06
CA ALA A 401 -24.99 -19.49 -22.91
C ALA A 401 -25.29 -19.06 -24.37
N GLY A 402 -25.02 -17.82 -24.74
CA GLY A 402 -25.25 -17.27 -26.08
C GLY A 402 -26.74 -17.27 -26.46
N ILE A 403 -27.64 -17.07 -25.50
CA ILE A 403 -29.07 -17.03 -25.70
C ILE A 403 -29.51 -15.64 -26.09
N GLU A 404 -30.23 -15.53 -27.21
CA GLU A 404 -30.88 -14.30 -27.58
C GLU A 404 -32.13 -14.09 -26.71
N ILE A 405 -32.18 -12.95 -26.01
CA ILE A 405 -33.18 -12.66 -24.99
C ILE A 405 -34.30 -11.81 -25.63
N PRO A 406 -35.47 -12.39 -25.96
CA PRO A 406 -36.58 -11.64 -26.55
C PRO A 406 -37.23 -10.68 -25.55
N GLU A 407 -38.09 -9.79 -26.05
CA GLU A 407 -38.82 -8.86 -25.21
C GLU A 407 -40.01 -9.55 -24.52
N ALA A 408 -40.29 -9.14 -23.29
CA ALA A 408 -41.49 -9.57 -22.54
C ALA A 408 -42.57 -8.50 -22.61
N SER A 409 -43.83 -8.94 -22.53
CA SER A 409 -44.99 -8.06 -22.45
C SER A 409 -45.83 -8.37 -21.19
N ASN A 410 -46.70 -7.45 -20.81
CA ASN A 410 -47.57 -7.57 -19.63
C ASN A 410 -46.81 -7.88 -18.33
N VAL A 411 -45.62 -7.32 -18.20
CA VAL A 411 -44.77 -7.58 -17.03
C VAL A 411 -45.34 -6.90 -15.79
N ASN A 412 -45.46 -7.69 -14.72
CA ASN A 412 -46.00 -7.25 -13.44
C ASN A 412 -45.18 -7.88 -12.29
N GLU A 413 -44.54 -7.05 -11.47
CA GLU A 413 -43.82 -7.45 -10.26
C GLU A 413 -44.54 -6.88 -9.03
N GLN A 414 -45.43 -7.68 -8.43
CA GLN A 414 -46.11 -7.28 -7.20
C GLN A 414 -45.33 -7.75 -5.96
N PRO A 415 -45.11 -6.86 -4.98
CA PRO A 415 -44.47 -7.25 -3.73
C PRO A 415 -45.15 -8.48 -3.13
N GLY A 416 -44.35 -9.51 -2.89
CA GLY A 416 -44.84 -10.75 -2.29
C GLY A 416 -45.55 -11.75 -3.23
N LYS A 417 -45.78 -11.45 -4.52
CA LYS A 417 -46.43 -12.38 -5.47
C LYS A 417 -45.50 -12.97 -6.52
N GLY A 418 -44.30 -12.41 -6.69
CA GLY A 418 -43.35 -12.81 -7.72
C GLY A 418 -43.47 -11.96 -8.98
N LEU A 419 -42.64 -12.30 -9.97
CA LEU A 419 -42.56 -11.65 -11.28
C LEU A 419 -43.38 -12.46 -12.30
N ARG A 420 -44.31 -11.81 -12.99
CA ARG A 420 -45.18 -12.44 -14.01
C ARG A 420 -45.16 -11.62 -15.30
N GLY A 421 -45.21 -12.28 -16.42
CA GLY A 421 -45.35 -11.64 -17.73
C GLY A 421 -45.55 -12.63 -18.84
N THR A 422 -45.65 -12.12 -20.07
CA THR A 422 -45.84 -12.93 -21.29
C THR A 422 -44.58 -12.80 -22.16
N VAL A 423 -43.95 -13.92 -22.48
CA VAL A 423 -42.78 -14.00 -23.36
C VAL A 423 -43.08 -14.97 -24.49
N SER A 424 -42.94 -14.50 -25.72
CA SER A 424 -43.24 -15.32 -26.93
C SER A 424 -44.61 -16.03 -26.89
N GLY A 425 -45.61 -15.35 -26.34
CA GLY A 425 -46.99 -15.88 -26.24
C GLY A 425 -47.24 -16.83 -25.07
N ARG A 426 -46.25 -17.13 -24.24
CA ARG A 426 -46.37 -17.99 -23.06
C ARG A 426 -46.38 -17.15 -21.77
N GLU A 427 -47.24 -17.53 -20.83
CA GLU A 427 -47.27 -16.90 -19.51
C GLU A 427 -46.17 -17.47 -18.61
N VAL A 428 -45.30 -16.60 -18.08
CA VAL A 428 -44.19 -16.96 -17.21
C VAL A 428 -44.38 -16.34 -15.83
N LEU A 429 -44.23 -17.16 -14.79
CA LEU A 429 -44.24 -16.74 -13.38
C LEU A 429 -42.97 -17.20 -12.71
N ILE A 430 -42.25 -16.27 -12.10
CA ILE A 430 -41.06 -16.52 -11.26
C ILE A 430 -41.44 -16.16 -9.82
N THR A 431 -41.33 -17.12 -8.91
CA THR A 431 -41.79 -16.95 -7.53
C THR A 431 -41.01 -17.85 -6.55
N SER A 432 -41.24 -17.73 -5.24
CA SER A 432 -40.68 -18.65 -4.25
C SER A 432 -41.49 -19.94 -4.15
N ARG A 433 -40.86 -21.05 -3.75
CA ARG A 433 -41.44 -22.37 -3.54
C ARG A 433 -42.74 -22.32 -2.70
N ASN A 434 -42.66 -21.68 -1.54
CA ASN A 434 -43.78 -21.60 -0.61
C ASN A 434 -45.00 -20.91 -1.22
N LYS A 435 -44.76 -19.89 -2.07
CA LYS A 435 -45.86 -19.17 -2.75
C LYS A 435 -46.49 -20.00 -3.87
N LEU A 436 -45.65 -20.74 -4.63
CA LEU A 436 -46.21 -21.64 -5.66
C LEU A 436 -47.03 -22.75 -5.03
N ILE A 437 -46.55 -23.37 -3.94
CA ILE A 437 -47.29 -24.40 -3.20
C ILE A 437 -48.60 -23.84 -2.63
N ALA A 438 -48.59 -22.63 -2.08
CA ALA A 438 -49.81 -21.98 -1.58
C ALA A 438 -50.86 -21.72 -2.68
N GLN A 439 -50.42 -21.41 -3.91
CA GLN A 439 -51.30 -21.21 -5.06
C GLN A 439 -51.76 -22.53 -5.69
N LYS A 440 -50.88 -23.55 -5.71
CA LYS A 440 -51.12 -24.87 -6.32
C LYS A 440 -50.53 -25.98 -5.44
N PRO A 441 -51.26 -26.46 -4.43
CA PRO A 441 -50.74 -27.48 -3.50
C PRO A 441 -50.31 -28.79 -4.20
N ALA A 442 -50.90 -29.13 -5.32
CA ALA A 442 -50.57 -30.35 -6.10
C ALA A 442 -49.15 -30.34 -6.69
N VAL A 443 -48.47 -29.16 -6.74
CA VAL A 443 -47.11 -29.05 -7.27
C VAL A 443 -46.06 -29.46 -6.21
N ALA A 444 -46.46 -29.58 -4.94
CA ALA A 444 -45.51 -29.88 -3.84
C ALA A 444 -44.74 -31.19 -4.07
N ASP A 445 -45.41 -32.23 -4.54
CA ASP A 445 -44.84 -33.56 -4.80
C ASP A 445 -43.94 -33.61 -6.06
N ALA A 446 -44.15 -32.67 -6.98
CA ALA A 446 -43.36 -32.57 -8.22
C ALA A 446 -42.07 -31.72 -8.06
N LEU A 447 -41.97 -30.91 -7.00
CA LEU A 447 -40.80 -30.08 -6.76
C LEU A 447 -39.62 -30.92 -6.23
N PRO A 448 -38.40 -30.69 -6.72
CA PRO A 448 -37.21 -31.34 -6.19
C PRO A 448 -37.05 -31.05 -4.70
N PRO A 449 -36.32 -31.88 -3.93
CA PRO A 449 -36.04 -31.64 -2.52
C PRO A 449 -35.49 -30.25 -2.32
N MET A 450 -35.94 -29.57 -1.27
CA MET A 450 -35.35 -28.28 -0.89
C MET A 450 -33.91 -28.52 -0.45
N THR A 451 -32.97 -27.90 -1.14
CA THR A 451 -31.59 -27.81 -0.71
C THR A 451 -31.35 -26.42 -0.13
N GLU A 452 -30.24 -26.30 0.54
CA GLU A 452 -29.79 -25.06 1.13
C GLU A 452 -29.35 -24.11 0.01
N GLY A 453 -29.57 -22.81 0.19
CA GLY A 453 -29.26 -21.78 -0.80
C GLY A 453 -30.47 -20.90 -1.15
N LEU A 454 -30.23 -19.99 -2.10
CA LEU A 454 -31.30 -19.19 -2.70
C LEU A 454 -31.88 -19.95 -3.88
N GLU A 455 -33.21 -20.06 -3.93
CA GLU A 455 -33.88 -20.65 -5.08
C GLU A 455 -35.08 -19.80 -5.53
N CYS A 456 -35.39 -19.86 -6.81
CA CYS A 456 -36.68 -19.44 -7.35
C CYS A 456 -37.28 -20.56 -8.15
N VAL A 457 -38.61 -20.59 -8.18
CA VAL A 457 -39.40 -21.58 -8.92
C VAL A 457 -40.07 -20.89 -10.10
N VAL A 458 -39.97 -21.52 -11.24
CA VAL A 458 -40.54 -21.06 -12.50
C VAL A 458 -41.76 -21.89 -12.85
N ALA A 459 -42.87 -21.22 -13.18
CA ALA A 459 -44.02 -21.82 -13.78
C ALA A 459 -44.29 -21.18 -15.15
N ILE A 460 -44.64 -22.01 -16.16
CA ILE A 460 -44.91 -21.57 -17.52
C ILE A 460 -46.30 -22.12 -17.90
N ASP A 461 -47.16 -21.23 -18.36
CA ASP A 461 -48.56 -21.50 -18.65
C ASP A 461 -49.30 -22.19 -17.46
N GLY A 462 -48.85 -21.80 -16.27
CA GLY A 462 -49.37 -22.31 -15.03
C GLY A 462 -48.83 -23.68 -14.59
N GLU A 463 -48.00 -24.35 -15.34
CA GLU A 463 -47.35 -25.61 -14.97
C GLU A 463 -45.94 -25.39 -14.40
N TYR A 464 -45.52 -26.25 -13.46
CA TYR A 464 -44.17 -26.21 -12.93
C TYR A 464 -43.14 -26.51 -14.03
N ALA A 465 -42.21 -25.62 -14.26
CA ALA A 465 -41.22 -25.73 -15.34
C ALA A 465 -39.78 -25.90 -14.84
N ALA A 466 -39.39 -25.22 -13.79
CA ALA A 466 -38.03 -25.33 -13.25
C ALA A 466 -37.88 -24.84 -11.80
N VAL A 467 -36.85 -25.32 -11.12
CA VAL A 467 -36.24 -24.67 -9.95
C VAL A 467 -34.84 -24.20 -10.32
N LEU A 468 -34.60 -22.91 -10.15
CA LEU A 468 -33.29 -22.28 -10.36
C LEU A 468 -32.67 -22.04 -8.99
N ARG A 469 -31.44 -22.53 -8.77
CA ARG A 469 -30.67 -22.39 -7.53
C ARG A 469 -29.52 -21.47 -7.72
N PHE A 470 -29.21 -20.72 -6.67
CA PHE A 470 -28.17 -19.72 -6.68
C PHE A 470 -27.29 -19.87 -5.45
N HIS A 471 -25.99 -19.87 -5.68
CA HIS A 471 -24.98 -19.81 -4.64
C HIS A 471 -24.06 -18.63 -4.89
N ASP A 472 -23.49 -18.08 -3.82
CA ASP A 472 -22.42 -17.11 -3.93
C ASP A 472 -21.13 -17.87 -4.33
N ALA A 473 -20.77 -17.76 -5.60
CA ALA A 473 -19.68 -18.55 -6.17
C ALA A 473 -18.33 -18.14 -5.61
N PRO A 474 -17.45 -19.11 -5.28
CA PRO A 474 -16.08 -18.81 -4.91
C PRO A 474 -15.36 -18.10 -6.06
N ARG A 475 -14.42 -17.22 -5.73
CA ARG A 475 -13.55 -16.62 -6.73
C ARG A 475 -12.69 -17.71 -7.38
N ALA A 476 -12.35 -17.52 -8.65
CA ALA A 476 -11.57 -18.50 -9.41
C ALA A 476 -10.23 -18.83 -8.73
N GLU A 477 -9.61 -17.82 -8.12
CA GLU A 477 -8.34 -17.94 -7.44
C GLU A 477 -8.44 -18.42 -5.97
N SER A 478 -9.63 -18.48 -5.36
CA SER A 478 -9.77 -18.78 -3.92
C SER A 478 -9.15 -20.11 -3.52
N ARG A 479 -9.36 -21.15 -4.30
CA ARG A 479 -8.84 -22.48 -4.01
C ARG A 479 -7.29 -22.51 -4.07
N SER A 480 -6.69 -21.99 -5.13
CA SER A 480 -5.23 -21.96 -5.29
C SER A 480 -4.60 -21.07 -4.22
N PHE A 481 -5.22 -19.92 -3.91
CA PHE A 481 -4.77 -19.02 -2.87
C PHE A 481 -4.76 -19.70 -1.48
N ILE A 482 -5.85 -20.35 -1.07
CA ILE A 482 -5.92 -21.03 0.23
C ILE A 482 -4.89 -22.18 0.32
N HIS A 483 -4.75 -22.98 -0.75
CA HIS A 483 -3.85 -24.11 -0.76
C HIS A 483 -2.37 -23.73 -0.63
N HIS A 484 -1.94 -22.58 -1.18
CA HIS A 484 -0.53 -22.19 -1.12
C HIS A 484 -0.15 -21.46 0.19
N LEU A 485 -1.12 -20.94 0.96
CA LEU A 485 -0.85 -20.19 2.20
C LEU A 485 0.00 -20.99 3.20
N LYS A 486 -0.28 -22.27 3.41
CA LYS A 486 0.45 -23.13 4.36
C LYS A 486 1.89 -23.42 3.91
N PRO A 487 2.15 -23.97 2.71
CA PRO A 487 3.52 -24.28 2.30
C PRO A 487 4.39 -23.05 2.01
N LYS A 488 3.82 -22.00 1.45
CA LYS A 488 4.59 -20.82 1.01
C LYS A 488 4.69 -19.74 2.07
N HIS A 489 3.60 -19.50 2.80
CA HIS A 489 3.51 -18.37 3.73
C HIS A 489 3.58 -18.76 5.20
N HIS A 490 3.72 -20.04 5.52
CA HIS A 490 3.78 -20.57 6.89
C HIS A 490 2.54 -20.22 7.73
N ILE A 491 1.39 -20.07 7.08
CA ILE A 491 0.10 -19.93 7.73
C ILE A 491 -0.40 -21.33 8.04
N ASN A 492 -0.36 -21.72 9.31
CA ASN A 492 -0.61 -23.10 9.74
C ASN A 492 -2.11 -23.43 9.82
N ARG A 493 -2.93 -22.43 10.16
CA ARG A 493 -4.39 -22.55 10.29
C ARG A 493 -5.09 -21.56 9.40
N VAL A 494 -6.12 -22.03 8.71
CA VAL A 494 -6.99 -21.21 7.87
C VAL A 494 -8.41 -21.55 8.24
N MET A 495 -9.24 -20.52 8.51
CA MET A 495 -10.63 -20.68 8.92
C MET A 495 -11.53 -19.67 8.22
N ILE A 496 -12.81 -20.03 8.10
CA ILE A 496 -13.88 -19.14 7.65
C ILE A 496 -14.72 -18.75 8.88
N VAL A 497 -14.99 -17.45 9.04
CA VAL A 497 -15.88 -16.92 10.07
C VAL A 497 -16.92 -16.05 9.39
N SER A 498 -18.18 -16.52 9.34
CA SER A 498 -19.25 -15.85 8.60
C SER A 498 -20.56 -15.77 9.38
N GLY A 499 -21.36 -14.74 9.11
CA GLY A 499 -22.74 -14.61 9.60
C GLY A 499 -23.75 -15.47 8.82
N ASP A 500 -23.32 -16.03 7.69
CA ASP A 500 -24.18 -16.81 6.81
C ASP A 500 -24.57 -18.17 7.40
N ARG A 501 -25.56 -18.80 6.79
CA ARG A 501 -26.06 -20.12 7.19
C ARG A 501 -24.95 -21.16 7.08
N GLU A 502 -25.00 -22.14 7.97
CA GLU A 502 -23.99 -23.20 8.07
C GLU A 502 -23.75 -23.94 6.75
N SER A 503 -24.83 -24.24 6.02
CA SER A 503 -24.77 -24.87 4.72
C SER A 503 -24.00 -24.10 3.66
N GLU A 504 -24.25 -22.79 3.57
CA GLU A 504 -23.55 -21.92 2.62
C GLU A 504 -22.07 -21.84 2.92
N VAL A 505 -21.71 -21.82 4.20
CA VAL A 505 -20.31 -21.79 4.63
C VAL A 505 -19.63 -23.14 4.37
N HIS A 506 -20.35 -24.26 4.62
CA HIS A 506 -19.86 -25.61 4.30
C HIS A 506 -19.63 -25.80 2.80
N TYR A 507 -20.60 -25.40 1.96
CA TYR A 507 -20.47 -25.47 0.52
C TYR A 507 -19.20 -24.75 0.04
N LEU A 508 -18.97 -23.52 0.48
CA LEU A 508 -17.76 -22.77 0.13
C LEU A 508 -16.50 -23.45 0.65
N ALA A 509 -16.51 -23.88 1.91
CA ALA A 509 -15.35 -24.49 2.58
C ALA A 509 -14.87 -25.75 1.83
N GLU A 510 -15.79 -26.59 1.34
CA GLU A 510 -15.47 -27.75 0.51
C GLU A 510 -14.85 -27.35 -0.83
N GLN A 511 -15.38 -26.30 -1.48
CA GLN A 511 -14.87 -25.83 -2.77
C GLN A 511 -13.44 -25.28 -2.66
N VAL A 512 -13.14 -24.54 -1.59
CA VAL A 512 -11.82 -23.89 -1.40
C VAL A 512 -10.84 -24.73 -0.59
N GLY A 513 -11.29 -25.82 0.07
CA GLY A 513 -10.45 -26.73 0.84
C GLY A 513 -10.14 -26.24 2.27
N ILE A 514 -11.06 -25.51 2.90
CA ILE A 514 -10.97 -25.08 4.30
C ILE A 514 -11.79 -26.05 5.17
N THR A 515 -11.20 -26.51 6.27
CA THR A 515 -11.87 -27.47 7.19
C THR A 515 -12.40 -26.83 8.48
N GLU A 516 -11.86 -25.68 8.86
CA GLU A 516 -12.26 -24.98 10.09
C GLU A 516 -13.24 -23.85 9.74
N ILE A 517 -14.48 -24.00 10.21
CA ILE A 517 -15.58 -23.10 9.88
C ILE A 517 -16.32 -22.65 11.13
N HIS A 518 -16.73 -21.38 11.14
CA HIS A 518 -17.58 -20.77 12.14
C HIS A 518 -18.72 -20.03 11.43
N ALA A 519 -19.85 -20.69 11.26
CA ALA A 519 -21.02 -20.15 10.59
C ALA A 519 -21.99 -19.49 11.59
N GLN A 520 -22.95 -18.71 11.07
CA GLN A 520 -24.00 -18.03 11.85
C GLN A 520 -23.48 -17.16 13.00
N LYS A 521 -22.34 -16.47 12.77
CA LYS A 521 -21.70 -15.65 13.81
C LYS A 521 -22.11 -14.19 13.70
N SER A 522 -22.59 -13.63 14.83
CA SER A 522 -22.81 -12.18 14.93
C SER A 522 -21.48 -11.42 14.86
N PRO A 523 -21.49 -10.11 14.60
CA PRO A 523 -20.28 -9.28 14.61
C PRO A 523 -19.50 -9.37 15.95
N GLU A 524 -20.21 -9.47 17.06
CA GLU A 524 -19.63 -9.62 18.42
C GLU A 524 -18.97 -11.00 18.57
N GLU A 525 -19.61 -12.07 18.12
CA GLU A 525 -19.04 -13.42 18.17
C GLU A 525 -17.81 -13.54 17.23
N LYS A 526 -17.86 -12.91 16.04
CA LYS A 526 -16.68 -12.81 15.15
C LYS A 526 -15.51 -12.15 15.89
N LEU A 527 -15.78 -11.02 16.57
CA LEU A 527 -14.77 -10.31 17.36
C LEU A 527 -14.15 -11.19 18.44
N GLU A 528 -14.96 -11.97 19.19
CA GLU A 528 -14.47 -12.87 20.23
C GLU A 528 -13.59 -13.99 19.67
N ILE A 529 -14.00 -14.61 18.56
CA ILE A 529 -13.20 -15.62 17.85
C ILE A 529 -11.85 -15.05 17.47
N VAL A 530 -11.83 -13.87 16.81
CA VAL A 530 -10.59 -13.23 16.39
C VAL A 530 -9.70 -12.87 17.58
N ARG A 531 -10.24 -12.36 18.67
CA ARG A 531 -9.47 -12.07 19.90
C ARG A 531 -8.84 -13.32 20.49
N LYS A 532 -9.58 -14.41 20.55
CA LYS A 532 -9.10 -15.70 21.05
C LYS A 532 -7.94 -16.23 20.20
N GLU A 533 -8.10 -16.20 18.89
CA GLU A 533 -7.06 -16.64 17.95
C GLU A 533 -5.83 -15.73 18.00
N THR A 534 -6.04 -14.41 18.10
CA THR A 534 -4.92 -13.43 18.19
C THR A 534 -4.14 -13.57 19.51
N ALA A 535 -4.79 -13.98 20.59
CA ALA A 535 -4.11 -14.30 21.85
C ALA A 535 -3.24 -15.56 21.75
N ALA A 536 -3.63 -16.54 20.92
CA ALA A 536 -2.91 -17.79 20.72
C ALA A 536 -1.75 -17.65 19.72
N ALA A 537 -1.97 -16.92 18.61
CA ALA A 537 -0.98 -16.70 17.56
C ALA A 537 -1.29 -15.40 16.78
N LYS A 538 -0.30 -14.83 16.09
CA LYS A 538 -0.55 -13.68 15.23
C LYS A 538 -1.49 -14.05 14.09
N THR A 539 -2.52 -13.23 13.88
CA THR A 539 -3.63 -13.47 12.95
C THR A 539 -3.64 -12.48 11.80
N LEU A 540 -3.99 -12.97 10.63
CA LEU A 540 -4.46 -12.19 9.50
C LEU A 540 -5.99 -12.35 9.44
N TYR A 541 -6.73 -11.26 9.41
CA TYR A 541 -8.16 -11.24 9.11
C TYR A 541 -8.39 -10.54 7.77
N VAL A 542 -9.15 -11.18 6.89
CA VAL A 542 -9.48 -10.65 5.56
C VAL A 542 -11.01 -10.63 5.43
N GLY A 543 -11.57 -9.47 5.12
CA GLY A 543 -13.00 -9.27 4.96
C GLY A 543 -13.29 -8.11 4.01
N ASP A 544 -14.55 -7.94 3.59
CA ASP A 544 -14.99 -6.86 2.69
C ASP A 544 -15.82 -5.79 3.39
N GLY A 545 -16.34 -6.10 4.58
CA GLY A 545 -17.56 -5.53 5.09
C GLY A 545 -17.44 -4.58 6.27
N ILE A 546 -18.44 -3.72 6.36
CA ILE A 546 -18.70 -2.82 7.49
C ILE A 546 -18.88 -3.63 8.79
N ASN A 547 -19.50 -4.81 8.67
CA ASN A 547 -19.78 -5.69 9.80
C ASN A 547 -18.53 -6.32 10.40
N ASP A 548 -17.43 -6.38 9.65
CA ASP A 548 -16.18 -7.01 10.06
C ASP A 548 -15.17 -6.04 10.68
N ALA A 549 -15.48 -4.75 10.69
CA ALA A 549 -14.57 -3.72 11.22
C ALA A 549 -14.06 -4.03 12.65
N PRO A 550 -14.88 -4.45 13.62
CA PRO A 550 -14.38 -4.80 14.96
C PRO A 550 -13.44 -6.02 14.95
N ALA A 551 -13.74 -7.03 14.12
CA ALA A 551 -12.91 -8.22 13.95
C ALA A 551 -11.56 -7.89 13.29
N MET A 552 -11.55 -7.04 12.25
CA MET A 552 -10.33 -6.56 11.60
C MET A 552 -9.43 -5.81 12.58
N MET A 553 -9.99 -4.95 13.42
CA MET A 553 -9.23 -4.20 14.43
C MET A 553 -8.63 -5.10 15.52
N ALA A 554 -9.27 -6.23 15.83
CA ALA A 554 -8.81 -7.17 16.84
C ALA A 554 -7.72 -8.12 16.32
N ALA A 555 -7.61 -8.30 15.02
CA ALA A 555 -6.56 -9.10 14.39
C ALA A 555 -5.19 -8.42 14.46
N THR A 556 -4.11 -9.20 14.36
CA THR A 556 -2.75 -8.64 14.23
C THR A 556 -2.60 -7.82 12.96
N VAL A 557 -3.14 -8.33 11.86
CA VAL A 557 -3.26 -7.64 10.57
C VAL A 557 -4.69 -7.78 10.09
N GLY A 558 -5.43 -6.68 10.06
CA GLY A 558 -6.75 -6.58 9.44
C GLY A 558 -6.61 -6.05 8.02
N MET A 559 -7.24 -6.74 7.08
CA MET A 559 -7.19 -6.42 5.65
C MET A 559 -8.58 -6.36 5.07
N ALA A 560 -8.88 -5.27 4.38
CA ALA A 560 -10.13 -5.09 3.65
C ALA A 560 -9.91 -5.32 2.15
N ILE A 561 -10.81 -6.06 1.50
CA ILE A 561 -10.84 -6.26 0.05
C ILE A 561 -12.07 -5.55 -0.54
N GLY A 562 -11.88 -4.86 -1.67
CA GLY A 562 -12.95 -4.22 -2.42
C GLY A 562 -13.27 -2.81 -1.97
N GLN A 563 -14.18 -2.16 -2.71
CA GLN A 563 -14.46 -0.72 -2.58
C GLN A 563 -15.58 -0.39 -1.58
N ASN A 564 -16.09 -1.38 -0.84
CA ASN A 564 -17.45 -1.34 -0.32
C ASN A 564 -17.75 -0.45 0.88
N SER A 565 -16.79 0.15 1.60
CA SER A 565 -17.14 1.21 2.55
C SER A 565 -15.97 2.00 3.13
N ASP A 566 -16.25 3.27 3.45
CA ASP A 566 -15.37 4.16 4.20
C ASP A 566 -15.07 3.62 5.61
N VAL A 567 -16.04 2.97 6.26
CA VAL A 567 -15.90 2.41 7.61
C VAL A 567 -14.93 1.23 7.63
N THR A 568 -14.98 0.38 6.62
CA THR A 568 -14.06 -0.76 6.49
C THR A 568 -12.64 -0.30 6.23
N ALA A 569 -12.48 0.71 5.37
CA ALA A 569 -11.18 1.33 5.14
C ALA A 569 -10.61 1.95 6.42
N GLU A 570 -11.45 2.46 7.33
CA GLU A 570 -11.01 3.05 8.59
C GLU A 570 -10.53 2.02 9.62
N ALA A 571 -11.14 0.84 9.64
CA ALA A 571 -10.81 -0.26 10.56
C ALA A 571 -9.62 -1.12 10.12
N ALA A 572 -9.39 -1.26 8.82
CA ALA A 572 -8.34 -2.11 8.28
C ALA A 572 -6.95 -1.46 8.37
N GLY A 573 -5.93 -2.27 8.64
CA GLY A 573 -4.53 -1.86 8.55
C GLY A 573 -4.01 -1.82 7.10
N VAL A 574 -4.66 -2.58 6.22
CA VAL A 574 -4.39 -2.65 4.77
C VAL A 574 -5.72 -2.66 4.03
N VAL A 575 -5.83 -1.88 2.96
CA VAL A 575 -6.98 -1.87 2.06
C VAL A 575 -6.52 -2.25 0.66
N ILE A 576 -7.09 -3.31 0.13
CA ILE A 576 -6.90 -3.75 -1.25
C ILE A 576 -8.02 -3.15 -2.07
N MET A 577 -7.68 -2.25 -2.98
CA MET A 577 -8.64 -1.52 -3.81
C MET A 577 -9.23 -2.40 -4.93
N ASP A 578 -8.46 -3.40 -5.34
CA ASP A 578 -8.85 -4.40 -6.33
C ASP A 578 -9.63 -5.54 -5.65
N ASN A 579 -10.59 -6.10 -6.35
CA ASN A 579 -11.42 -7.19 -5.82
C ASN A 579 -10.78 -8.57 -6.10
N SER A 580 -9.46 -8.73 -5.79
CA SER A 580 -8.68 -9.94 -6.07
C SER A 580 -7.86 -10.42 -4.87
N LEU A 581 -7.90 -11.72 -4.61
CA LEU A 581 -7.07 -12.39 -3.61
C LEU A 581 -5.58 -12.44 -4.02
N GLU A 582 -5.26 -12.29 -5.31
CA GLU A 582 -3.87 -12.19 -5.78
C GLU A 582 -3.15 -11.00 -5.12
N LYS A 583 -3.88 -9.91 -4.85
CA LYS A 583 -3.34 -8.73 -4.18
C LYS A 583 -2.99 -8.98 -2.72
N VAL A 584 -3.70 -9.90 -2.05
CA VAL A 584 -3.33 -10.36 -0.70
C VAL A 584 -1.98 -11.07 -0.75
N ASP A 585 -1.79 -11.94 -1.73
CA ASP A 585 -0.54 -12.66 -1.94
C ASP A 585 0.61 -11.70 -2.31
N GLU A 586 0.38 -10.78 -3.24
CA GLU A 586 1.35 -9.72 -3.58
C GLU A 586 1.80 -8.95 -2.33
N PHE A 587 0.87 -8.58 -1.46
CA PHE A 587 1.17 -7.87 -0.22
C PHE A 587 2.06 -8.70 0.71
N ILE A 588 1.77 -9.99 0.88
CA ILE A 588 2.59 -10.89 1.71
C ILE A 588 4.01 -11.00 1.14
N HIS A 589 4.15 -11.15 -0.16
CA HIS A 589 5.46 -11.22 -0.84
C HIS A 589 6.26 -9.92 -0.71
N ILE A 590 5.64 -8.77 -0.96
CA ILE A 590 6.27 -7.45 -0.81
C ILE A 590 6.75 -7.26 0.63
N SER A 591 5.93 -7.60 1.60
CA SER A 591 6.22 -7.44 3.03
C SER A 591 7.39 -8.31 3.49
N ARG A 592 7.43 -9.59 3.09
CA ARG A 592 8.54 -10.49 3.39
C ARG A 592 9.85 -10.01 2.77
N ARG A 593 9.79 -9.61 1.51
CA ARG A 593 10.95 -9.08 0.80
C ARG A 593 11.46 -7.79 1.47
N MET A 594 10.58 -6.88 1.85
CA MET A 594 10.93 -5.67 2.60
C MET A 594 11.71 -6.02 3.87
N ARG A 595 11.19 -6.95 4.68
CA ARG A 595 11.84 -7.37 5.93
C ARG A 595 13.24 -7.94 5.68
N ILE A 596 13.39 -8.80 4.66
CA ILE A 596 14.70 -9.38 4.30
C ILE A 596 15.68 -8.29 3.89
N ILE A 597 15.26 -7.38 3.00
CA ILE A 597 16.11 -6.29 2.52
C ILE A 597 16.49 -5.34 3.66
N ALA A 598 15.53 -4.97 4.52
CA ALA A 598 15.78 -4.10 5.67
C ALA A 598 16.81 -4.72 6.63
N LEU A 599 16.64 -5.99 6.99
CA LEU A 599 17.57 -6.71 7.87
C LEU A 599 18.94 -6.92 7.21
N GLN A 600 18.99 -7.30 5.93
CA GLN A 600 20.26 -7.42 5.20
C GLN A 600 21.04 -6.12 5.20
N SER A 601 20.38 -4.99 4.93
CA SER A 601 21.04 -3.68 4.90
C SER A 601 21.51 -3.25 6.29
N ALA A 602 20.65 -3.39 7.30
CA ALA A 602 20.95 -2.96 8.66
C ALA A 602 22.00 -3.85 9.32
N VAL A 603 21.79 -5.17 9.34
CA VAL A 603 22.70 -6.13 10.01
C VAL A 603 24.00 -6.27 9.22
N GLY A 604 23.94 -6.32 7.89
CA GLY A 604 25.11 -6.40 7.03
C GLY A 604 25.99 -5.16 7.17
N GLY A 605 25.40 -3.96 7.17
CA GLY A 605 26.13 -2.72 7.40
C GLY A 605 26.80 -2.66 8.78
N MET A 606 26.05 -3.01 9.84
CA MET A 606 26.61 -3.09 11.20
C MET A 606 27.76 -4.10 11.32
N ALA A 607 27.63 -5.28 10.71
CA ALA A 607 28.69 -6.30 10.75
C ALA A 607 29.98 -5.78 10.10
N LEU A 608 29.86 -5.12 8.95
CA LEU A 608 31.00 -4.48 8.28
C LEU A 608 31.63 -3.37 9.14
N SER A 609 30.81 -2.53 9.80
CA SER A 609 31.31 -1.50 10.72
C SER A 609 32.01 -2.12 11.95
N ILE A 610 31.53 -3.23 12.51
CA ILE A 610 32.18 -3.94 13.62
C ILE A 610 33.55 -4.51 13.19
N ILE A 611 33.63 -5.10 12.01
CA ILE A 611 34.92 -5.58 11.45
C ILE A 611 35.87 -4.40 11.28
N GLY A 612 35.37 -3.30 10.73
CA GLY A 612 36.15 -2.07 10.58
C GLY A 612 36.64 -1.50 11.91
N MET A 613 35.81 -1.50 12.97
CA MET A 613 36.25 -1.09 14.33
C MET A 613 37.41 -1.96 14.84
N GLY A 614 37.36 -3.28 14.63
CA GLY A 614 38.43 -4.17 14.97
C GLY A 614 39.73 -3.78 14.23
N LEU A 615 39.65 -3.61 12.91
CA LEU A 615 40.81 -3.19 12.11
C LEU A 615 41.39 -1.82 12.56
N ALA A 616 40.52 -0.87 12.89
CA ALA A 616 40.92 0.45 13.41
C ALA A 616 41.55 0.35 14.79
N ALA A 617 41.04 -0.48 15.69
CA ALA A 617 41.58 -0.73 17.02
C ALA A 617 43.02 -1.30 16.98
N PHE A 618 43.27 -2.20 16.03
CA PHE A 618 44.60 -2.76 15.78
C PHE A 618 45.55 -1.82 14.98
N GLY A 619 45.05 -0.66 14.52
CA GLY A 619 45.87 0.35 13.81
C GLY A 619 45.99 0.12 12.29
N TYR A 620 45.24 -0.81 11.71
CA TYR A 620 45.22 -1.06 10.26
C TYR A 620 44.42 -0.01 9.47
N LEU A 621 43.56 0.77 10.12
CA LEU A 621 42.79 1.84 9.52
C LEU A 621 43.14 3.19 10.17
N SER A 622 43.49 4.17 9.36
CA SER A 622 43.62 5.56 9.80
C SER A 622 42.21 6.20 9.93
N PRO A 623 42.05 7.31 10.70
CA PRO A 623 40.75 7.99 10.79
C PRO A 623 40.15 8.38 9.44
N VAL A 624 40.98 8.83 8.50
CA VAL A 624 40.51 9.20 7.14
C VAL A 624 40.06 7.99 6.34
N SER A 625 40.85 6.90 6.34
CA SER A 625 40.46 5.66 5.63
C SER A 625 39.23 5.00 6.28
N GLY A 626 39.12 5.07 7.61
CA GLY A 626 37.96 4.61 8.35
C GLY A 626 36.67 5.38 7.96
N ALA A 627 36.76 6.71 7.86
CA ALA A 627 35.65 7.56 7.44
C ALA A 627 35.20 7.25 6.01
N ILE A 628 36.11 7.08 5.07
CA ILE A 628 35.80 6.73 3.69
C ILE A 628 35.15 5.33 3.63
N THR A 629 35.69 4.37 4.39
CA THR A 629 35.14 3.01 4.43
C THR A 629 33.70 3.01 4.98
N GLN A 630 33.44 3.77 6.04
CA GLN A 630 32.09 3.88 6.60
C GLN A 630 31.11 4.51 5.61
N GLU A 631 31.52 5.56 4.89
CA GLU A 631 30.65 6.18 3.88
C GLU A 631 30.28 5.21 2.75
N VAL A 632 31.24 4.36 2.33
CA VAL A 632 30.95 3.30 1.34
C VAL A 632 29.96 2.28 1.90
N ILE A 633 30.08 1.88 3.16
CA ILE A 633 29.14 0.96 3.83
C ILE A 633 27.74 1.59 3.86
N ASP A 634 27.61 2.86 4.21
CA ASP A 634 26.36 3.58 4.31
C ASP A 634 25.64 3.67 2.94
N VAL A 635 26.37 4.05 1.90
CA VAL A 635 25.86 4.11 0.52
C VAL A 635 25.38 2.73 0.04
N LEU A 636 26.16 1.68 0.27
CA LEU A 636 25.77 0.31 -0.11
C LEU A 636 24.52 -0.16 0.63
N ALA A 637 24.40 0.15 1.92
CA ALA A 637 23.23 -0.20 2.72
C ALA A 637 21.96 0.51 2.20
N VAL A 638 22.05 1.80 1.86
CA VAL A 638 20.93 2.58 1.29
C VAL A 638 20.55 2.07 -0.10
N LEU A 639 21.52 1.82 -0.97
CA LEU A 639 21.26 1.27 -2.31
C LEU A 639 20.59 -0.12 -2.24
N ASN A 640 21.03 -0.96 -1.29
CA ASN A 640 20.36 -2.24 -1.07
C ASN A 640 18.92 -2.05 -0.55
N ALA A 641 18.70 -1.11 0.38
CA ALA A 641 17.38 -0.81 0.93
C ALA A 641 16.39 -0.28 -0.15
N LEU A 642 16.86 0.55 -1.07
CA LEU A 642 16.06 1.08 -2.19
C LEU A 642 15.52 -0.03 -3.11
N ARG A 643 16.12 -1.22 -3.13
CA ARG A 643 15.57 -2.38 -3.88
C ARG A 643 14.15 -2.74 -3.44
N ALA A 644 13.74 -2.38 -2.23
CA ALA A 644 12.38 -2.60 -1.74
C ALA A 644 11.32 -1.78 -2.50
N ALA A 645 11.70 -0.67 -3.13
CA ALA A 645 10.80 0.17 -3.92
C ALA A 645 10.52 -0.38 -5.34
N PHE A 646 11.28 -1.38 -5.79
CA PHE A 646 11.15 -1.97 -7.13
C PHE A 646 10.44 -3.32 -7.06
N PRO A 647 9.63 -3.68 -8.07
CA PRO A 647 8.92 -4.95 -8.09
C PRO A 647 9.91 -6.13 -8.09
N PRO A 648 9.62 -7.23 -7.37
CA PRO A 648 10.38 -8.47 -7.49
C PRO A 648 10.12 -9.14 -8.84
N LYS A 649 10.96 -10.14 -9.19
CA LYS A 649 10.75 -10.94 -10.41
C LYS A 649 9.47 -11.77 -10.35
N VAL A 650 9.13 -12.27 -9.17
CA VAL A 650 7.88 -12.97 -8.87
C VAL A 650 7.14 -12.13 -7.85
N ILE A 651 5.94 -11.68 -8.21
CA ILE A 651 5.12 -10.81 -7.38
C ILE A 651 4.04 -11.63 -6.66
N HIS A 652 3.52 -12.66 -7.31
CA HIS A 652 2.60 -13.65 -6.76
C HIS A 652 2.98 -15.03 -7.31
N ASP A 653 2.62 -16.10 -6.61
CA ASP A 653 2.94 -17.48 -6.97
C ASP A 653 1.75 -18.43 -6.82
N LEU A 654 0.56 -17.93 -7.17
CA LEU A 654 -0.72 -18.66 -7.11
C LEU A 654 -0.86 -19.73 -8.19
N TYR A 655 -0.09 -19.67 -9.27
CA TYR A 655 -0.17 -20.55 -10.43
C TYR A 655 1.11 -21.36 -10.61
#